data_b31e0219163e3950394705e987c8bbb8
#
_entry.id   b31e0219163e3950394705e987c8bbb8
#
_cell.length_a   1.000
_cell.length_b   1.000
_cell.length_c   1.000
_cell.angle_alpha   90.00
_cell.angle_beta   90.00
_cell.angle_gamma   90.00
#
_symmetry.space_group_name_H-M   'P 1'
#
loop_
_entity.id
_entity.type
_entity.pdbx_description
1 polymer ?
#
loop_
_entity_poly.entity_id
_entity_poly.type
_entity_poly.pdbx_seq_one_letter_code
_entity_poly.pdbx_strand_id
1 'polypeptide(L)'
;MLASDETATARGDVNGVVLLGSARGVEKSSDVAGVPRLGLALLAYLLLDCSGGRATREEASAFLWEKVDRSRQAGNLRQLLFRIRAAEIAGDMQLLETTASEIVFSPRNVSIDLRRFWAAINSAAGLDVVAACEAYSGDLLAGLTAHGEGLTSWLARERERLRAEFLAALTPYLEAQANGPVEEAAIVAATRILEIDPRQEIAYRTLIQAYQERGDSTRVDQYRRQRDPIHEIRAELRPAPLVVLPVERALKGSAPADGATEWAVDAPRLGLGDDELPRVIVSPHAPSYAPATGRELVAELGADIATRLAQTRALTVLAVDAPSENEAQKAGDYLVEVRLGQGRVSAIQLRLLNLPERQILWAASFADSGQYFERVAITLNTILRHIEDREISQRDGDDGLRVAYRFTLEAQRLLNAIDLPSIRRARRLLKSAQTIAPDFVPTIAALARSHVMEWLVRAPFEVAPLEYAEQLAKQAIAISPDDHRGYHELGLVRVYRRRLDEGIECLNRAASLCPEDKGVCADLADALVFNGQSREAIAMLDELVRSFDPGGDYVRWVLAGAHFAREDYGATLLQIKQMSNPAPAFRISAAARALIGDLPGARRVMKASMNFNPNFDLRSWMAMAPCRNKDFVQRYTEGLKIAGFS
;
A
#
# COMPACT_ATOMS: atom_id res chain seq x y z
N MET A 1 14.03 34.86 -34.98
CA MET A 1 15.14 34.27 -35.73
C MET A 1 15.93 33.48 -34.71
N LEU A 2 15.81 32.18 -34.56
CA LEU A 2 15.82 31.06 -35.43
C LEU A 2 14.78 30.01 -34.97
N ALA A 3 13.80 29.80 -35.80
CA ALA A 3 13.02 28.57 -35.84
C ALA A 3 13.57 27.73 -36.99
N SER A 4 13.21 26.46 -37.00
CA SER A 4 13.44 25.42 -38.01
C SER A 4 14.77 24.66 -37.87
N ASP A 5 14.68 23.41 -37.46
CA ASP A 5 14.60 22.21 -38.25
C ASP A 5 14.67 20.99 -37.37
N GLU A 6 13.63 20.16 -37.39
CA GLU A 6 13.80 18.72 -37.10
C GLU A 6 12.51 17.97 -37.43
N THR A 7 12.22 17.93 -38.71
CA THR A 7 11.49 16.83 -39.34
C THR A 7 12.49 16.02 -40.15
N ALA A 8 13.12 15.06 -39.54
CA ALA A 8 13.89 14.05 -40.25
C ALA A 8 13.55 12.68 -39.65
N THR A 9 12.53 12.05 -40.19
CA THR A 9 12.39 10.59 -40.21
C THR A 9 13.64 9.97 -40.84
N ALA A 10 14.60 9.62 -39.99
CA ALA A 10 15.67 8.70 -40.33
C ALA A 10 15.58 7.53 -39.34
N ARG A 11 15.03 6.42 -39.79
CA ARG A 11 15.33 5.07 -39.26
C ARG A 11 16.82 4.81 -39.49
N GLY A 12 17.65 5.51 -38.78
CA GLY A 12 19.08 5.27 -38.64
C GLY A 12 19.30 4.52 -37.35
N ASP A 13 19.89 3.43 -37.51
CA ASP A 13 20.53 2.49 -36.60
C ASP A 13 21.16 3.13 -35.34
N VAL A 14 20.39 3.49 -34.32
CA VAL A 14 20.88 4.01 -33.02
C VAL A 14 20.95 2.87 -32.02
N ASN A 15 22.06 2.74 -31.30
CA ASN A 15 22.21 1.80 -30.21
C ASN A 15 21.09 2.00 -29.16
N GLY A 16 20.60 0.91 -28.57
CA GLY A 16 19.53 0.96 -27.56
C GLY A 16 19.97 0.42 -26.22
N VAL A 17 19.54 1.07 -25.14
CA VAL A 17 19.59 0.52 -23.80
C VAL A 17 18.18 0.21 -23.35
N VAL A 18 17.94 -1.06 -23.02
CA VAL A 18 16.65 -1.56 -22.52
C VAL A 18 16.73 -1.70 -21.02
N LEU A 19 15.96 -0.90 -20.31
CA LEU A 19 15.78 -0.92 -18.86
C LEU A 19 14.43 -1.55 -18.47
N LEU A 20 13.42 -1.43 -19.35
CA LEU A 20 12.07 -1.95 -19.13
C LEU A 20 11.94 -3.33 -19.80
N GLY A 21 11.72 -4.36 -19.00
CA GLY A 21 11.75 -5.76 -19.43
C GLY A 21 13.08 -6.44 -19.14
N SER A 22 13.45 -7.44 -19.96
CA SER A 22 14.76 -8.11 -19.81
C SER A 22 15.89 -7.13 -20.05
N ALA A 23 16.56 -6.72 -18.99
CA ALA A 23 17.63 -5.72 -19.03
C ALA A 23 18.78 -6.17 -19.94
N ARG A 24 18.99 -5.45 -21.03
CA ARG A 24 20.07 -5.71 -22.02
C ARG A 24 20.48 -4.42 -22.72
N GLY A 25 21.74 -4.37 -23.13
CA GLY A 25 22.15 -3.47 -24.21
C GLY A 25 21.77 -4.13 -25.52
N VAL A 26 20.97 -3.48 -26.34
CA VAL A 26 20.55 -4.01 -27.65
C VAL A 26 21.58 -3.59 -28.69
N GLU A 27 22.19 -4.59 -29.31
CA GLU A 27 23.09 -4.44 -30.42
C GLU A 27 22.38 -4.57 -31.78
N LYS A 28 22.94 -3.83 -32.73
CA LYS A 28 22.95 -4.22 -34.13
C LYS A 28 24.04 -5.27 -34.33
N SER A 29 23.62 -6.48 -34.61
CA SER A 29 24.42 -7.61 -35.11
C SER A 29 25.77 -7.86 -34.42
N SER A 30 25.83 -9.03 -33.77
CA SER A 30 27.00 -9.83 -33.39
C SER A 30 28.09 -9.22 -32.49
N ASP A 31 28.17 -9.78 -31.29
CA ASP A 31 29.39 -9.90 -30.46
C ASP A 31 30.07 -8.63 -29.89
N VAL A 32 29.33 -7.66 -29.37
CA VAL A 32 29.93 -6.62 -28.53
C VAL A 32 29.50 -6.80 -27.08
N ALA A 33 30.43 -6.71 -26.13
CA ALA A 33 30.19 -6.85 -24.70
C ALA A 33 29.22 -5.77 -24.20
N GLY A 34 27.96 -6.14 -23.97
CA GLY A 34 26.93 -5.23 -23.53
C GLY A 34 27.23 -4.61 -22.15
N VAL A 35 26.54 -3.51 -21.83
CA VAL A 35 26.62 -2.86 -20.52
C VAL A 35 26.35 -3.89 -19.40
N PRO A 36 27.21 -3.97 -18.37
CA PRO A 36 26.99 -4.93 -17.28
C PRO A 36 25.65 -4.71 -16.57
N ARG A 37 24.97 -5.77 -16.11
CA ARG A 37 23.67 -5.66 -15.43
C ARG A 37 23.65 -4.68 -14.26
N LEU A 38 24.71 -4.65 -13.43
CA LEU A 38 24.86 -3.63 -12.38
C LEU A 38 25.09 -2.23 -12.94
N GLY A 39 25.68 -2.11 -14.14
CA GLY A 39 25.77 -0.84 -14.87
C GLY A 39 24.39 -0.35 -15.29
N LEU A 40 23.51 -1.22 -15.80
CA LEU A 40 22.13 -0.88 -16.10
C LEU A 40 21.35 -0.45 -14.83
N ALA A 41 21.65 -1.08 -13.68
CA ALA A 41 21.07 -0.65 -12.40
C ALA A 41 21.55 0.74 -11.98
N LEU A 42 22.83 1.05 -12.20
CA LEU A 42 23.36 2.40 -11.96
C LEU A 42 22.71 3.44 -12.88
N LEU A 43 22.54 3.14 -14.17
CA LEU A 43 21.87 4.03 -15.12
C LEU A 43 20.41 4.29 -14.73
N ALA A 44 19.69 3.23 -14.35
CA ALA A 44 18.31 3.35 -13.88
C ALA A 44 18.24 4.20 -12.59
N TYR A 45 19.14 4.01 -11.64
CA TYR A 45 19.22 4.80 -10.42
C TYR A 45 19.45 6.28 -10.71
N LEU A 46 20.43 6.60 -11.55
CA LEU A 46 20.72 7.97 -11.94
C LEU A 46 19.54 8.63 -12.66
N LEU A 47 18.78 7.85 -13.44
CA LEU A 47 17.66 8.37 -14.21
C LEU A 47 16.41 8.59 -13.36
N LEU A 48 16.16 7.72 -12.37
CA LEU A 48 14.90 7.66 -11.62
C LEU A 48 14.95 8.37 -10.26
N ASP A 49 16.11 8.34 -9.59
CA ASP A 49 16.21 8.73 -8.18
C ASP A 49 17.16 9.90 -7.93
N CYS A 50 18.00 10.24 -8.93
CA CYS A 50 19.01 11.29 -8.76
C CYS A 50 18.59 12.59 -9.44
N SER A 51 18.54 13.69 -8.69
CA SER A 51 18.24 15.01 -9.23
C SER A 51 19.21 15.43 -10.35
N GLY A 52 18.69 15.71 -11.52
CA GLY A 52 19.49 16.05 -12.69
C GLY A 52 20.38 14.91 -13.21
N GLY A 53 20.10 13.66 -12.84
CA GLY A 53 20.87 12.50 -13.28
C GLY A 53 22.28 12.41 -12.68
N ARG A 54 22.52 12.98 -11.50
CA ARG A 54 23.84 13.08 -10.85
C ARG A 54 23.86 12.38 -9.52
N ALA A 55 24.95 11.67 -9.25
CA ALA A 55 25.25 11.12 -7.94
C ALA A 55 26.74 11.22 -7.64
N THR A 56 27.10 11.32 -6.39
CA THR A 56 28.49 11.18 -5.97
C THR A 56 28.93 9.72 -6.12
N ARG A 57 30.22 9.50 -6.23
CA ARG A 57 30.76 8.13 -6.28
C ARG A 57 30.46 7.34 -5.01
N GLU A 58 30.36 8.02 -3.89
CA GLU A 58 30.05 7.43 -2.59
C GLU A 58 28.59 6.95 -2.54
N GLU A 59 27.62 7.79 -2.96
CA GLU A 59 26.20 7.44 -3.07
C GLU A 59 25.99 6.27 -4.04
N ALA A 60 26.55 6.35 -5.25
CA ALA A 60 26.43 5.30 -6.26
C ALA A 60 27.02 3.95 -5.78
N SER A 61 28.15 3.99 -5.08
CA SER A 61 28.77 2.77 -4.55
C SER A 61 28.00 2.20 -3.36
N ALA A 62 27.49 3.03 -2.47
CA ALA A 62 26.65 2.62 -1.35
C ALA A 62 25.32 2.02 -1.82
N PHE A 63 24.70 2.61 -2.85
CA PHE A 63 23.48 2.08 -3.46
C PHE A 63 23.67 0.67 -4.03
N LEU A 64 24.76 0.43 -4.77
CA LEU A 64 24.99 -0.86 -5.43
C LEU A 64 25.53 -1.94 -4.47
N TRP A 65 26.28 -1.56 -3.43
CA TRP A 65 26.99 -2.50 -2.54
C TRP A 65 26.85 -2.15 -1.06
N GLU A 66 25.65 -1.91 -0.58
CA GLU A 66 25.31 -1.49 0.79
C GLU A 66 26.04 -2.29 1.91
N LYS A 67 26.22 -3.62 1.71
CA LYS A 67 26.79 -4.53 2.72
C LYS A 67 28.31 -4.73 2.62
N VAL A 68 28.98 -3.98 1.75
CA VAL A 68 30.43 -4.10 1.48
C VAL A 68 31.15 -2.92 2.13
N ASP A 69 32.35 -3.14 2.64
CA ASP A 69 33.18 -2.06 3.22
C ASP A 69 33.51 -0.95 2.19
N ARG A 70 33.66 0.30 2.64
CA ARG A 70 33.83 1.48 1.78
C ARG A 70 35.03 1.36 0.80
N SER A 71 36.12 0.72 1.21
CA SER A 71 37.28 0.55 0.35
C SER A 71 37.01 -0.38 -0.82
N ARG A 72 36.30 -1.49 -0.57
CA ARG A 72 35.88 -2.45 -1.59
C ARG A 72 34.75 -1.87 -2.45
N GLN A 73 33.82 -1.09 -1.87
CA GLN A 73 32.78 -0.38 -2.64
C GLN A 73 33.42 0.52 -3.72
N ALA A 74 34.43 1.33 -3.34
CA ALA A 74 35.16 2.19 -4.27
C ALA A 74 35.93 1.41 -5.34
N GLY A 75 36.45 0.26 -4.99
CA GLY A 75 37.12 -0.66 -5.93
C GLY A 75 36.14 -1.26 -6.95
N ASN A 76 35.00 -1.76 -6.46
CA ASN A 76 33.94 -2.33 -7.29
C ASN A 76 33.36 -1.29 -8.25
N LEU A 77 33.12 -0.07 -7.76
CA LEU A 77 32.61 1.02 -8.60
C LEU A 77 33.58 1.37 -9.72
N ARG A 78 34.90 1.49 -9.43
CA ARG A 78 35.91 1.73 -10.46
C ARG A 78 35.91 0.64 -11.54
N GLN A 79 35.81 -0.61 -11.15
CA GLN A 79 35.72 -1.74 -12.08
C GLN A 79 34.44 -1.71 -12.92
N LEU A 80 33.29 -1.35 -12.31
CA LEU A 80 32.02 -1.22 -13.00
C LEU A 80 32.08 -0.09 -14.04
N LEU A 81 32.54 1.10 -13.66
CA LEU A 81 32.69 2.24 -14.54
C LEU A 81 33.66 1.95 -15.70
N PHE A 82 34.76 1.24 -15.45
CA PHE A 82 35.67 0.80 -16.51
C PHE A 82 34.95 -0.12 -17.52
N ARG A 83 34.14 -1.07 -17.06
CA ARG A 83 33.36 -1.96 -17.94
C ARG A 83 32.26 -1.22 -18.72
N ILE A 84 31.61 -0.23 -18.10
CA ILE A 84 30.66 0.64 -18.80
C ILE A 84 31.39 1.42 -19.89
N ARG A 85 32.55 2.01 -19.58
CA ARG A 85 33.35 2.75 -20.56
C ARG A 85 33.80 1.88 -21.73
N ALA A 86 34.17 0.63 -21.47
CA ALA A 86 34.50 -0.31 -22.53
C ALA A 86 33.30 -0.58 -23.45
N ALA A 87 32.09 -0.73 -22.88
CA ALA A 87 30.85 -0.90 -23.63
C ALA A 87 30.47 0.36 -24.44
N GLU A 88 30.68 1.55 -23.87
CA GLU A 88 30.48 2.84 -24.57
C GLU A 88 31.37 2.96 -25.82
N ILE A 89 32.65 2.60 -25.68
CA ILE A 89 33.61 2.66 -26.79
C ILE A 89 33.25 1.62 -27.85
N ALA A 90 32.92 0.40 -27.43
CA ALA A 90 32.55 -0.66 -28.37
C ALA A 90 31.25 -0.35 -29.15
N GLY A 91 30.28 0.34 -28.50
CA GLY A 91 28.99 0.71 -29.09
C GLY A 91 28.97 2.09 -29.74
N ASP A 92 30.09 2.81 -29.82
CA ASP A 92 30.14 4.23 -30.28
C ASP A 92 29.04 5.10 -29.65
N MET A 93 28.87 4.95 -28.35
CA MET A 93 27.85 5.65 -27.56
C MET A 93 28.45 6.24 -26.28
N GLN A 94 27.77 7.18 -25.68
CA GLN A 94 28.07 7.70 -24.34
C GLN A 94 26.86 7.50 -23.44
N LEU A 95 27.09 7.05 -22.21
CA LEU A 95 26.07 6.89 -21.19
C LEU A 95 26.33 7.78 -19.98
N LEU A 96 27.60 7.84 -19.59
CA LEU A 96 28.05 8.51 -18.37
C LEU A 96 29.17 9.52 -18.63
N GLU A 97 29.13 10.62 -17.89
CA GLU A 97 30.29 11.47 -17.65
C GLU A 97 30.74 11.26 -16.21
N THR A 98 32.03 11.02 -16.01
CA THR A 98 32.58 10.74 -14.69
C THR A 98 33.70 11.70 -14.35
N THR A 99 33.64 12.29 -13.16
CA THR A 99 34.69 13.11 -12.56
C THR A 99 35.37 12.37 -11.40
N ALA A 100 36.28 13.03 -10.69
CA ALA A 100 36.89 12.46 -9.49
C ALA A 100 35.87 12.19 -8.36
N SER A 101 34.81 13.01 -8.28
CA SER A 101 33.79 12.96 -7.19
C SER A 101 32.41 12.49 -7.65
N GLU A 102 32.04 12.70 -8.91
CA GLU A 102 30.66 12.55 -9.39
C GLU A 102 30.55 11.64 -10.61
N ILE A 103 29.36 11.10 -10.78
CA ILE A 103 28.89 10.37 -11.96
C ILE A 103 27.64 11.06 -12.46
N VAL A 104 27.61 11.43 -13.74
CA VAL A 104 26.51 12.13 -14.37
C VAL A 104 25.99 11.29 -15.54
N PHE A 105 24.69 11.10 -15.58
CA PHE A 105 24.02 10.47 -16.71
C PHE A 105 23.92 11.45 -17.88
N SER A 106 24.68 11.21 -18.94
CA SER A 106 24.82 12.11 -20.11
C SER A 106 24.80 11.29 -21.41
N PRO A 107 23.61 10.74 -21.79
CA PRO A 107 23.52 9.85 -22.95
C PRO A 107 23.69 10.63 -24.28
N ARG A 108 24.56 10.09 -25.16
CA ARG A 108 24.73 10.54 -26.56
C ARG A 108 24.79 9.33 -27.48
N ASN A 109 24.23 9.44 -28.66
CA ASN A 109 24.16 8.35 -29.66
C ASN A 109 23.52 7.06 -29.12
N VAL A 110 22.55 7.17 -28.20
CA VAL A 110 21.88 6.04 -27.59
C VAL A 110 20.43 6.35 -27.30
N SER A 111 19.55 5.40 -27.64
CA SER A 111 18.13 5.43 -27.30
C SER A 111 17.90 4.67 -25.99
N ILE A 112 17.09 5.20 -25.10
CA ILE A 112 16.74 4.58 -23.81
C ILE A 112 15.22 4.42 -23.76
N ASP A 113 14.77 3.19 -23.58
CA ASP A 113 13.35 2.83 -23.55
C ASP A 113 12.56 3.61 -22.48
N LEU A 114 13.10 3.78 -21.29
CA LEU A 114 12.47 4.52 -20.22
C LEU A 114 12.23 5.99 -20.57
N ARG A 115 13.15 6.64 -21.29
CA ARG A 115 12.92 8.00 -21.81
C ARG A 115 11.88 8.02 -22.92
N ARG A 116 11.90 7.03 -23.80
CA ARG A 116 10.88 6.87 -24.85
C ARG A 116 9.50 6.68 -24.26
N PHE A 117 9.41 5.86 -23.22
CA PHE A 117 8.17 5.64 -22.48
C PHE A 117 7.60 6.95 -21.93
N TRP A 118 8.42 7.72 -21.21
CA TRP A 118 7.94 9.02 -20.69
C TRP A 118 7.62 10.04 -21.77
N ALA A 119 8.39 10.06 -22.86
CA ALA A 119 8.07 10.93 -23.99
C ALA A 119 6.73 10.59 -24.63
N ALA A 120 6.41 9.28 -24.73
CA ALA A 120 5.16 8.81 -25.30
C ALA A 120 3.94 9.12 -24.41
N ILE A 121 4.06 8.96 -23.09
CA ILE A 121 2.93 9.22 -22.17
C ILE A 121 2.74 10.71 -21.83
N ASN A 122 3.79 11.55 -21.97
CA ASN A 122 3.76 12.97 -21.66
C ASN A 122 3.88 13.87 -22.89
N SER A 123 3.59 13.36 -24.09
CA SER A 123 3.68 14.12 -25.32
C SER A 123 2.68 15.29 -25.35
N ALA A 124 3.14 16.48 -25.76
CA ALA A 124 2.28 17.65 -25.95
C ALA A 124 1.19 17.44 -27.03
N ALA A 125 1.40 16.49 -27.97
CA ALA A 125 0.42 16.12 -28.99
C ALA A 125 -0.64 15.10 -28.50
N GLY A 126 -0.55 14.66 -27.25
CA GLY A 126 -1.36 13.61 -26.68
C GLY A 126 -0.60 12.29 -26.49
N LEU A 127 -1.24 11.31 -25.87
CA LEU A 127 -0.69 9.98 -25.60
C LEU A 127 -0.36 9.24 -26.90
N ASP A 128 0.92 8.89 -27.09
CA ASP A 128 1.33 7.94 -28.14
C ASP A 128 1.29 6.51 -27.59
N VAL A 129 0.13 5.87 -27.78
CA VAL A 129 -0.19 4.56 -27.24
C VAL A 129 0.77 3.48 -27.74
N VAL A 130 1.09 3.49 -29.03
CA VAL A 130 1.93 2.46 -29.66
C VAL A 130 3.36 2.61 -29.14
N ALA A 131 3.91 3.82 -29.16
CA ALA A 131 5.26 4.09 -28.66
C ALA A 131 5.38 3.79 -27.15
N ALA A 132 4.34 4.07 -26.35
CA ALA A 132 4.32 3.73 -24.93
C ALA A 132 4.37 2.21 -24.69
N CYS A 133 3.57 1.44 -25.44
CA CYS A 133 3.54 -0.02 -25.36
C CYS A 133 4.82 -0.68 -25.87
N GLU A 134 5.45 -0.12 -26.91
CA GLU A 134 6.74 -0.61 -27.41
C GLU A 134 7.89 -0.33 -26.44
N ALA A 135 7.87 0.84 -25.79
CA ALA A 135 8.89 1.22 -24.83
C ALA A 135 8.75 0.43 -23.51
N TYR A 136 7.52 0.20 -23.03
CA TYR A 136 7.26 -0.57 -21.79
C TYR A 136 7.13 -2.07 -22.12
N SER A 137 8.26 -2.77 -22.25
CA SER A 137 8.28 -4.20 -22.57
C SER A 137 8.17 -5.13 -21.36
N GLY A 138 8.14 -4.59 -20.14
CA GLY A 138 8.02 -5.32 -18.89
C GLY A 138 8.61 -4.56 -17.69
N ASP A 139 8.73 -5.23 -16.57
CA ASP A 139 9.24 -4.62 -15.33
C ASP A 139 10.67 -4.09 -15.46
N LEU A 140 10.96 -2.98 -14.76
CA LEU A 140 12.30 -2.40 -14.70
C LEU A 140 13.34 -3.45 -14.34
N LEU A 141 14.36 -3.61 -15.20
CA LEU A 141 15.47 -4.55 -15.02
C LEU A 141 14.99 -5.98 -14.70
N ALA A 142 14.02 -6.49 -15.44
CA ALA A 142 13.50 -7.85 -15.25
C ALA A 142 14.63 -8.88 -15.27
N GLY A 143 14.62 -9.83 -14.31
CA GLY A 143 15.64 -10.86 -14.16
C GLY A 143 16.97 -10.38 -13.53
N LEU A 144 17.07 -9.12 -13.06
CA LEU A 144 18.17 -8.69 -12.24
C LEU A 144 17.97 -9.21 -10.81
N THR A 145 18.89 -10.09 -10.37
CA THR A 145 18.98 -10.53 -8.97
C THR A 145 19.88 -9.56 -8.23
N ALA A 146 19.33 -8.76 -7.34
CA ALA A 146 20.09 -7.79 -6.57
C ALA A 146 20.72 -8.47 -5.33
N HIS A 147 22.00 -8.24 -5.10
CA HIS A 147 22.71 -8.67 -3.90
C HIS A 147 22.78 -7.50 -2.90
N GLY A 148 21.70 -7.20 -2.23
CA GLY A 148 21.57 -6.13 -1.23
C GLY A 148 20.11 -5.78 -1.00
N GLU A 149 19.76 -5.45 0.26
CA GLU A 149 18.37 -5.13 0.59
C GLU A 149 17.94 -3.78 0.02
N GLY A 150 18.84 -2.79 -0.01
CA GLY A 150 18.58 -1.46 -0.55
C GLY A 150 18.23 -1.49 -2.04
N LEU A 151 19.07 -2.10 -2.87
CA LEU A 151 18.81 -2.22 -4.32
C LEU A 151 17.56 -3.07 -4.60
N THR A 152 17.31 -4.14 -3.82
CA THR A 152 16.12 -4.99 -4.00
C THR A 152 14.84 -4.22 -3.69
N SER A 153 14.80 -3.50 -2.59
CA SER A 153 13.64 -2.70 -2.17
C SER A 153 13.40 -1.53 -3.12
N TRP A 154 14.47 -0.88 -3.58
CA TRP A 154 14.40 0.18 -4.57
C TRP A 154 13.81 -0.33 -5.90
N LEU A 155 14.31 -1.46 -6.41
CA LEU A 155 13.78 -2.07 -7.64
C LEU A 155 12.29 -2.43 -7.52
N ALA A 156 11.87 -2.98 -6.38
CA ALA A 156 10.47 -3.33 -6.16
C ALA A 156 9.57 -2.07 -6.19
N ARG A 157 10.00 -0.99 -5.53
CA ARG A 157 9.28 0.28 -5.52
C ARG A 157 9.19 0.90 -6.92
N GLU A 158 10.30 0.97 -7.64
CA GLU A 158 10.33 1.59 -8.97
C GLU A 158 9.56 0.76 -10.02
N ARG A 159 9.57 -0.57 -9.92
CA ARG A 159 8.73 -1.45 -10.75
C ARG A 159 7.25 -1.16 -10.54
N GLU A 160 6.81 -1.08 -9.30
CA GLU A 160 5.40 -0.79 -9.00
C GLU A 160 5.01 0.62 -9.46
N ARG A 161 5.87 1.62 -9.23
CA ARG A 161 5.64 3.00 -9.70
C ARG A 161 5.48 3.06 -11.22
N LEU A 162 6.43 2.50 -11.98
CA LEU A 162 6.39 2.54 -13.45
C LEU A 162 5.22 1.73 -14.01
N ARG A 163 4.85 0.62 -13.37
CA ARG A 163 3.65 -0.14 -13.70
C ARG A 163 2.38 0.69 -13.50
N ALA A 164 2.28 1.39 -12.37
CA ALA A 164 1.16 2.27 -12.09
C ALA A 164 1.07 3.44 -13.08
N GLU A 165 2.20 4.06 -13.43
CA GLU A 165 2.27 5.12 -14.46
C GLU A 165 1.79 4.61 -15.83
N PHE A 166 2.21 3.41 -16.24
CA PHE A 166 1.78 2.79 -17.49
C PHE A 166 0.27 2.54 -17.50
N LEU A 167 -0.27 1.92 -16.45
CA LEU A 167 -1.71 1.65 -16.35
C LEU A 167 -2.52 2.95 -16.29
N ALA A 168 -2.07 3.94 -15.53
CA ALA A 168 -2.74 5.24 -15.41
C ALA A 168 -2.80 6.00 -16.74
N ALA A 169 -1.78 5.86 -17.59
CA ALA A 169 -1.75 6.49 -18.91
C ALA A 169 -2.69 5.82 -19.92
N LEU A 170 -2.76 4.48 -19.92
CA LEU A 170 -3.48 3.74 -20.95
C LEU A 170 -4.94 3.41 -20.60
N THR A 171 -5.29 3.29 -19.32
CA THR A 171 -6.66 2.95 -18.91
C THR A 171 -7.70 3.97 -19.41
N PRO A 172 -7.51 5.29 -19.26
CA PRO A 172 -8.46 6.28 -19.77
C PRO A 172 -8.61 6.23 -21.30
N TYR A 173 -7.53 5.91 -22.03
CA TYR A 173 -7.59 5.74 -23.48
C TYR A 173 -8.48 4.54 -23.85
N LEU A 174 -8.36 3.39 -23.18
CA LEU A 174 -9.21 2.23 -23.41
C LEU A 174 -10.68 2.51 -23.02
N GLU A 175 -10.92 3.27 -21.96
CA GLU A 175 -12.26 3.69 -21.56
C GLU A 175 -12.94 4.54 -22.62
N ALA A 176 -12.20 5.43 -23.27
CA ALA A 176 -12.71 6.26 -24.37
C ALA A 176 -13.12 5.44 -25.62
N GLN A 177 -12.52 4.27 -25.82
CA GLN A 177 -12.87 3.37 -26.93
C GLN A 177 -14.16 2.56 -26.70
N ALA A 178 -14.76 2.59 -25.51
CA ALA A 178 -15.88 1.72 -25.13
C ALA A 178 -17.18 1.94 -25.94
N ASN A 179 -17.32 3.08 -26.63
CA ASN A 179 -18.55 3.49 -27.32
C ASN A 179 -18.38 3.64 -28.86
N GLY A 180 -17.30 3.12 -29.45
CA GLY A 180 -17.01 3.24 -30.87
C GLY A 180 -16.23 2.03 -31.41
N PRO A 181 -15.89 2.02 -32.72
CA PRO A 181 -15.04 0.98 -33.27
C PRO A 181 -13.67 1.00 -32.61
N VAL A 182 -13.17 -0.20 -32.25
CA VAL A 182 -11.90 -0.33 -31.53
C VAL A 182 -10.72 -0.14 -32.45
N GLU A 183 -9.91 0.87 -32.17
CA GLU A 183 -8.68 1.15 -32.92
C GLU A 183 -7.60 0.06 -32.71
N GLU A 184 -6.70 -0.09 -33.69
CA GLU A 184 -5.58 -1.06 -33.60
C GLU A 184 -4.66 -0.77 -32.41
N ALA A 185 -4.41 0.52 -32.11
CA ALA A 185 -3.64 0.95 -30.96
C ALA A 185 -4.27 0.50 -29.64
N ALA A 186 -5.61 0.45 -29.54
CA ALA A 186 -6.31 -0.02 -28.35
C ALA A 186 -6.14 -1.54 -28.14
N ILE A 187 -6.06 -2.32 -29.22
CA ILE A 187 -5.76 -3.75 -29.14
C ILE A 187 -4.35 -3.98 -28.63
N VAL A 188 -3.38 -3.21 -29.13
CA VAL A 188 -1.99 -3.25 -28.65
C VAL A 188 -1.92 -2.89 -27.16
N ALA A 189 -2.57 -1.80 -26.76
CA ALA A 189 -2.63 -1.36 -25.37
C ALA A 189 -3.28 -2.40 -24.45
N ALA A 190 -4.45 -2.91 -24.83
CA ALA A 190 -5.18 -3.89 -24.03
C ALA A 190 -4.39 -5.21 -23.88
N THR A 191 -3.72 -5.65 -24.95
CA THR A 191 -2.85 -6.83 -24.90
C THR A 191 -1.68 -6.62 -23.96
N ARG A 192 -1.00 -5.45 -24.05
CA ARG A 192 0.12 -5.12 -23.17
C ARG A 192 -0.30 -4.98 -21.71
N ILE A 193 -1.46 -4.39 -21.46
CA ILE A 193 -2.02 -4.29 -20.11
C ILE A 193 -2.24 -5.66 -19.49
N LEU A 194 -2.79 -6.65 -20.24
CA LEU A 194 -3.02 -8.00 -19.74
C LEU A 194 -1.73 -8.79 -19.50
N GLU A 195 -0.65 -8.50 -20.22
CA GLU A 195 0.67 -9.08 -19.96
C GLU A 195 1.26 -8.58 -18.63
N ILE A 196 0.94 -7.34 -18.23
CA ILE A 196 1.44 -6.70 -17.01
C ILE A 196 0.52 -7.01 -15.82
N ASP A 197 -0.79 -6.84 -16.01
CA ASP A 197 -1.81 -7.15 -14.99
C ASP A 197 -2.99 -7.88 -15.64
N PRO A 198 -3.02 -9.21 -15.55
CA PRO A 198 -4.09 -10.04 -16.11
C PRO A 198 -5.48 -9.80 -15.51
N ARG A 199 -5.61 -8.93 -14.49
CA ARG A 199 -6.89 -8.66 -13.82
C ARG A 199 -7.62 -7.45 -14.36
N GLN A 200 -7.05 -6.74 -15.33
CA GLN A 200 -7.62 -5.51 -15.88
C GLN A 200 -8.83 -5.80 -16.79
N GLU A 201 -10.03 -5.61 -16.24
CA GLU A 201 -11.29 -5.89 -16.92
C GLU A 201 -11.48 -5.06 -18.20
N ILE A 202 -11.07 -3.78 -18.16
CA ILE A 202 -11.16 -2.90 -19.31
C ILE A 202 -10.43 -3.45 -20.53
N ALA A 203 -9.27 -4.07 -20.32
CA ALA A 203 -8.48 -4.64 -21.39
C ALA A 203 -9.17 -5.87 -22.02
N TYR A 204 -9.75 -6.77 -21.20
CA TYR A 204 -10.57 -7.88 -21.73
C TYR A 204 -11.77 -7.38 -22.52
N ARG A 205 -12.49 -6.38 -22.00
CA ARG A 205 -13.66 -5.81 -22.68
C ARG A 205 -13.28 -5.23 -24.03
N THR A 206 -12.20 -4.46 -24.09
CA THR A 206 -11.69 -3.88 -25.35
C THR A 206 -11.30 -4.98 -26.35
N LEU A 207 -10.58 -6.03 -25.94
CA LEU A 207 -10.19 -7.12 -26.83
C LEU A 207 -11.37 -7.96 -27.31
N ILE A 208 -12.33 -8.27 -26.44
CA ILE A 208 -13.55 -8.98 -26.81
C ILE A 208 -14.34 -8.17 -27.83
N GLN A 209 -14.53 -6.87 -27.61
CA GLN A 209 -15.21 -5.99 -28.55
C GLN A 209 -14.49 -5.93 -29.90
N ALA A 210 -13.18 -5.69 -29.90
CA ALA A 210 -12.37 -5.62 -31.11
C ALA A 210 -12.44 -6.88 -31.96
N TYR A 211 -12.36 -8.07 -31.34
CA TYR A 211 -12.44 -9.34 -32.08
C TYR A 211 -13.87 -9.73 -32.45
N GLN A 212 -14.90 -9.24 -31.73
CA GLN A 212 -16.30 -9.35 -32.16
C GLN A 212 -16.56 -8.55 -33.46
N GLU A 213 -16.06 -7.29 -33.51
CA GLU A 213 -16.15 -6.44 -34.70
C GLU A 213 -15.45 -7.05 -35.93
N ARG A 214 -14.38 -7.83 -35.70
CA ARG A 214 -13.63 -8.53 -36.76
C ARG A 214 -14.19 -9.90 -37.11
N GLY A 215 -15.21 -10.39 -36.41
CA GLY A 215 -15.80 -11.72 -36.63
C GLY A 215 -14.91 -12.89 -36.18
N ASP A 216 -13.85 -12.64 -35.37
CA ASP A 216 -12.95 -13.68 -34.86
C ASP A 216 -13.51 -14.30 -33.58
N SER A 217 -14.46 -15.22 -33.75
CA SER A 217 -15.09 -15.91 -32.61
C SER A 217 -14.11 -16.71 -31.76
N THR A 218 -13.02 -17.21 -32.33
CA THR A 218 -12.02 -18.01 -31.62
C THR A 218 -11.31 -17.17 -30.56
N ARG A 219 -10.86 -15.96 -30.90
CA ARG A 219 -10.23 -15.03 -29.96
C ARG A 219 -11.22 -14.46 -28.95
N VAL A 220 -12.46 -14.19 -29.36
CA VAL A 220 -13.54 -13.79 -28.45
C VAL A 220 -13.72 -14.83 -27.36
N ASP A 221 -13.83 -16.12 -27.72
CA ASP A 221 -13.99 -17.20 -26.74
C ASP A 221 -12.75 -17.40 -25.88
N GLN A 222 -11.55 -17.22 -26.45
CA GLN A 222 -10.30 -17.24 -25.69
C GLN A 222 -10.29 -16.17 -24.59
N TYR A 223 -10.53 -14.91 -24.93
CA TYR A 223 -10.51 -13.82 -23.96
C TYR A 223 -11.68 -13.88 -22.96
N ARG A 224 -12.85 -14.38 -23.37
CA ARG A 224 -13.95 -14.69 -22.45
C ARG A 224 -13.54 -15.74 -21.43
N ARG A 225 -12.96 -16.87 -21.86
CA ARG A 225 -12.49 -17.92 -20.94
C ARG A 225 -11.38 -17.44 -20.00
N GLN A 226 -10.53 -16.54 -20.43
CA GLN A 226 -9.52 -15.92 -19.57
C GLN A 226 -10.12 -14.93 -18.57
N ARG A 227 -11.15 -14.20 -18.99
CA ARG A 227 -11.91 -13.26 -18.15
C ARG A 227 -12.90 -13.95 -17.22
N ASP A 228 -13.60 -14.97 -17.68
CA ASP A 228 -14.75 -15.59 -17.03
C ASP A 228 -14.44 -16.22 -15.66
N PRO A 229 -13.25 -16.74 -15.34
CA PRO A 229 -12.91 -17.07 -13.97
C PRO A 229 -12.92 -15.85 -13.02
N ILE A 230 -12.82 -14.66 -13.60
CA ILE A 230 -12.95 -13.38 -12.87
C ILE A 230 -14.41 -12.93 -12.85
N HIS A 231 -15.20 -13.24 -13.88
CA HIS A 231 -16.59 -12.81 -14.07
C HIS A 231 -17.66 -13.83 -13.64
N GLU A 232 -17.41 -15.14 -13.73
CA GLU A 232 -18.35 -16.15 -13.22
C GLU A 232 -18.61 -15.96 -11.73
N ILE A 233 -17.58 -15.54 -11.01
CA ILE A 233 -17.69 -15.18 -9.60
C ILE A 233 -18.50 -13.87 -9.39
N ARG A 234 -18.51 -12.97 -10.38
CA ARG A 234 -19.27 -11.70 -10.32
C ARG A 234 -20.73 -11.81 -10.82
N ALA A 235 -21.00 -12.71 -11.75
CA ALA A 235 -22.32 -12.89 -12.35
C ALA A 235 -23.27 -13.76 -11.51
N GLU A 236 -22.75 -14.73 -10.77
CA GLU A 236 -23.51 -15.54 -9.80
C GLU A 236 -23.89 -14.77 -8.53
N LEU A 237 -23.30 -13.57 -8.32
CA LEU A 237 -23.55 -12.69 -7.18
C LEU A 237 -24.33 -11.42 -7.58
N ARG A 238 -25.40 -11.55 -8.39
CA ARG A 238 -26.43 -10.49 -8.39
C ARG A 238 -27.15 -10.55 -7.04
N PRO A 239 -27.00 -9.55 -6.16
CA PRO A 239 -27.78 -9.52 -4.92
C PRO A 239 -29.25 -9.32 -5.27
N ALA A 240 -30.11 -10.14 -4.65
CA ALA A 240 -31.50 -9.80 -4.49
C ALA A 240 -31.62 -8.40 -3.84
N PRO A 241 -32.66 -7.61 -4.12
CA PRO A 241 -32.77 -6.25 -3.63
C PRO A 241 -32.64 -6.22 -2.10
N LEU A 242 -31.60 -5.56 -1.61
CA LEU A 242 -31.35 -5.34 -0.19
C LEU A 242 -32.48 -4.48 0.38
N VAL A 243 -33.26 -5.07 1.28
CA VAL A 243 -34.10 -4.31 2.20
C VAL A 243 -33.14 -3.63 3.19
N VAL A 244 -32.93 -2.35 3.01
CA VAL A 244 -32.16 -1.51 3.92
C VAL A 244 -32.97 -1.34 5.20
N LEU A 245 -32.59 -2.02 6.27
CA LEU A 245 -33.04 -1.69 7.62
C LEU A 245 -32.18 -0.54 8.15
N PRO A 246 -32.76 0.54 8.69
CA PRO A 246 -31.99 1.68 9.17
C PRO A 246 -31.16 1.31 10.39
N VAL A 247 -29.89 1.68 10.36
CA VAL A 247 -28.87 1.46 11.41
C VAL A 247 -29.10 2.32 12.67
N GLU A 248 -30.17 3.12 12.70
CA GLU A 248 -30.48 4.04 13.83
C GLU A 248 -30.81 3.36 15.17
N ARG A 249 -30.87 2.05 15.27
CA ARG A 249 -31.32 1.36 16.49
C ARG A 249 -30.23 0.76 17.36
N ALA A 250 -28.98 0.70 16.89
CA ALA A 250 -27.88 0.10 17.66
C ALA A 250 -27.07 1.11 18.48
N LEU A 251 -27.26 2.42 18.25
CA LEU A 251 -26.51 3.49 18.97
C LEU A 251 -27.35 4.26 19.99
N LYS A 252 -28.57 3.84 20.30
CA LYS A 252 -29.39 4.46 21.34
C LYS A 252 -29.39 3.61 22.63
N GLY A 253 -28.28 3.61 23.31
CA GLY A 253 -28.17 3.15 24.69
C GLY A 253 -27.44 4.20 25.52
N SER A 254 -28.23 5.01 26.26
CA SER A 254 -27.87 5.91 27.37
C SER A 254 -26.97 7.11 27.05
N ALA A 255 -27.62 8.23 26.77
CA ALA A 255 -27.07 9.55 27.10
C ALA A 255 -27.36 9.88 28.57
N PRO A 256 -26.46 10.50 29.30
CA PRO A 256 -26.81 11.41 30.43
C PRO A 256 -26.82 12.84 29.92
N ALA A 257 -27.81 13.57 30.47
CA ALA A 257 -28.13 14.95 30.15
C ALA A 257 -27.13 15.98 30.75
N ASP A 258 -27.14 17.13 30.06
CA ASP A 258 -26.82 18.48 30.53
C ASP A 258 -25.46 18.79 31.17
N GLY A 259 -24.76 19.69 30.51
CA GLY A 259 -23.70 20.50 31.07
C GLY A 259 -22.74 21.05 30.03
N ALA A 260 -23.09 22.18 29.41
CA ALA A 260 -22.12 22.97 28.65
C ALA A 260 -20.97 23.40 29.59
N THR A 261 -19.78 22.89 29.31
CA THR A 261 -18.55 23.39 29.91
C THR A 261 -17.45 23.45 28.86
N GLU A 262 -16.86 24.62 28.78
CA GLU A 262 -15.67 24.93 27.97
C GLU A 262 -14.62 23.82 28.10
N TRP A 263 -14.28 23.20 26.97
CA TRP A 263 -13.19 22.22 26.89
C TRP A 263 -11.89 22.93 26.55
N ALA A 264 -11.26 23.54 27.58
CA ALA A 264 -9.82 23.65 27.58
C ALA A 264 -9.28 22.27 27.97
N VAL A 265 -8.85 21.48 26.98
CA VAL A 265 -8.19 20.21 27.23
C VAL A 265 -6.75 20.50 27.63
N ASP A 266 -6.49 20.64 28.91
CA ASP A 266 -5.16 20.40 29.45
C ASP A 266 -4.87 18.91 29.38
N ALA A 267 -4.30 18.49 28.25
CA ALA A 267 -3.67 17.17 28.14
C ALA A 267 -2.40 17.19 29.02
N PRO A 268 -2.19 16.19 29.90
CA PRO A 268 -0.94 16.11 30.65
C PRO A 268 0.21 16.01 29.64
N ARG A 269 1.03 17.06 29.61
CA ARG A 269 2.26 17.09 28.81
C ARG A 269 3.21 16.05 29.39
N LEU A 270 3.32 14.91 28.70
CA LEU A 270 4.50 14.07 28.83
C LEU A 270 5.69 14.93 28.38
N GLY A 271 6.72 15.05 29.23
CA GLY A 271 7.88 15.93 29.06
C GLY A 271 8.82 15.58 27.90
N LEU A 272 8.26 15.15 26.77
CA LEU A 272 8.90 15.02 25.47
C LEU A 272 8.56 16.32 24.73
N GLY A 273 9.57 17.06 24.28
CA GLY A 273 9.38 18.34 23.60
C GLY A 273 8.40 18.21 22.43
N ASP A 274 7.45 19.14 22.33
CA ASP A 274 6.40 19.20 21.30
C ASP A 274 6.96 19.29 19.84
N ASP A 275 8.28 19.28 19.67
CA ASP A 275 8.96 19.55 18.40
C ASP A 275 9.41 18.31 17.60
N GLU A 276 9.16 17.09 18.08
CA GLU A 276 9.78 15.88 17.52
C GLU A 276 8.87 15.02 16.62
N LEU A 277 7.54 15.14 16.69
CA LEU A 277 6.60 14.48 15.77
C LEU A 277 6.27 15.38 14.58
N PRO A 278 5.93 14.79 13.41
CA PRO A 278 5.51 15.58 12.26
C PRO A 278 4.33 16.49 12.60
N ARG A 279 4.45 17.78 12.34
CA ARG A 279 3.42 18.78 12.61
C ARG A 279 2.55 19.02 11.40
N VAL A 280 1.25 18.83 11.55
CA VAL A 280 0.26 19.01 10.48
C VAL A 280 -0.63 20.19 10.84
N ILE A 281 -0.65 21.19 9.98
CA ILE A 281 -1.58 22.31 10.06
C ILE A 281 -2.82 21.97 9.25
N VAL A 282 -4.00 22.13 9.82
CA VAL A 282 -5.27 22.05 9.07
C VAL A 282 -5.84 23.46 8.94
N SER A 283 -5.98 23.93 7.68
CA SER A 283 -6.43 25.29 7.37
C SER A 283 -7.68 25.25 6.49
N PRO A 284 -8.85 25.62 7.03
CA PRO A 284 -10.05 25.87 6.24
C PRO A 284 -9.91 27.20 5.49
N HIS A 285 -10.17 27.20 4.18
CA HIS A 285 -10.07 28.38 3.32
C HIS A 285 -11.30 28.53 2.44
N ALA A 286 -12.10 29.53 2.70
CA ALA A 286 -13.22 29.94 1.85
C ALA A 286 -13.04 31.37 1.38
N PRO A 287 -13.29 31.67 0.09
CA PRO A 287 -13.25 33.04 -0.41
C PRO A 287 -14.19 33.96 0.33
N SER A 288 -13.86 35.25 0.51
CA SER A 288 -14.69 36.22 1.23
C SER A 288 -16.07 36.42 0.59
N TYR A 289 -16.20 36.18 -0.71
CA TYR A 289 -17.47 36.24 -1.46
C TYR A 289 -18.28 34.93 -1.40
N ALA A 290 -17.78 33.89 -0.74
CA ALA A 290 -18.48 32.63 -0.63
C ALA A 290 -19.76 32.78 0.24
N PRO A 291 -20.84 32.03 -0.07
CA PRO A 291 -22.03 31.98 0.77
C PRO A 291 -21.67 31.58 2.22
N ALA A 292 -22.43 32.08 3.21
CA ALA A 292 -22.22 31.76 4.61
C ALA A 292 -22.21 30.25 4.86
N THR A 293 -23.16 29.52 4.27
CA THR A 293 -23.25 28.06 4.33
C THR A 293 -22.01 27.33 3.79
N GLY A 294 -21.38 27.86 2.74
CA GLY A 294 -20.15 27.29 2.19
C GLY A 294 -18.94 27.53 3.11
N ARG A 295 -18.89 28.68 3.77
CA ARG A 295 -17.84 29.01 4.75
C ARG A 295 -17.96 28.14 6.00
N GLU A 296 -19.18 27.98 6.52
CA GLU A 296 -19.48 27.11 7.66
C GLU A 296 -19.10 25.66 7.34
N LEU A 297 -19.48 25.14 6.18
CA LEU A 297 -19.15 23.77 5.74
C LEU A 297 -17.63 23.54 5.69
N VAL A 298 -16.85 24.46 5.12
CA VAL A 298 -15.38 24.34 5.05
C VAL A 298 -14.76 24.38 6.43
N ALA A 299 -15.26 25.23 7.33
CA ALA A 299 -14.79 25.32 8.70
C ALA A 299 -15.11 24.04 9.48
N GLU A 300 -16.34 23.50 9.36
CA GLU A 300 -16.76 22.25 10.00
C GLU A 300 -15.96 21.05 9.50
N LEU A 301 -15.74 20.94 8.19
CA LEU A 301 -14.88 19.90 7.61
C LEU A 301 -13.43 20.01 8.06
N GLY A 302 -12.90 21.23 8.15
CA GLY A 302 -11.55 21.47 8.68
C GLY A 302 -11.40 21.03 10.13
N ALA A 303 -12.39 21.34 10.98
CA ALA A 303 -12.42 20.92 12.37
C ALA A 303 -12.55 19.40 12.51
N ASP A 304 -13.40 18.74 11.70
CA ASP A 304 -13.54 17.28 11.69
C ASP A 304 -12.22 16.59 11.27
N ILE A 305 -11.57 17.08 10.20
CA ILE A 305 -10.26 16.57 9.74
C ILE A 305 -9.20 16.74 10.84
N ALA A 306 -9.11 17.90 11.45
CA ALA A 306 -8.14 18.16 12.52
C ALA A 306 -8.37 17.23 13.71
N THR A 307 -9.62 17.05 14.13
CA THR A 307 -9.99 16.16 15.24
C THR A 307 -9.59 14.73 14.96
N ARG A 308 -9.93 14.20 13.79
CA ARG A 308 -9.62 12.82 13.40
C ARG A 308 -8.13 12.58 13.23
N LEU A 309 -7.38 13.53 12.63
CA LEU A 309 -5.92 13.44 12.57
C LEU A 309 -5.30 13.43 13.96
N ALA A 310 -5.77 14.28 14.89
CA ALA A 310 -5.28 14.30 16.26
C ALA A 310 -5.56 13.00 17.03
N GLN A 311 -6.69 12.34 16.75
CA GLN A 311 -7.00 11.03 17.34
C GLN A 311 -6.01 9.92 16.97
N THR A 312 -5.32 10.05 15.83
CA THR A 312 -4.28 9.08 15.45
C THR A 312 -3.07 9.10 16.36
N ARG A 313 -2.84 10.21 17.07
CA ARG A 313 -1.69 10.45 17.97
C ARG A 313 -0.32 10.11 17.36
N ALA A 314 -0.27 10.06 16.05
CA ALA A 314 0.95 9.85 15.26
C ALA A 314 1.55 11.18 14.77
N LEU A 315 0.81 12.27 14.97
CA LEU A 315 1.10 13.60 14.45
C LEU A 315 0.78 14.65 15.52
N THR A 316 1.48 15.77 15.47
CA THR A 316 1.08 16.99 16.20
C THR A 316 0.17 17.80 15.27
N VAL A 317 -1.09 17.97 15.62
CA VAL A 317 -2.08 18.66 14.78
C VAL A 317 -2.32 20.07 15.30
N LEU A 318 -2.20 21.06 14.43
CA LEU A 318 -2.45 22.47 14.73
C LEU A 318 -3.65 22.94 13.89
N ALA A 319 -4.72 23.36 14.54
CA ALA A 319 -5.84 24.02 13.88
C ALA A 319 -5.58 25.52 13.87
N VAL A 320 -5.45 26.11 12.70
CA VAL A 320 -5.17 27.55 12.55
C VAL A 320 -6.11 28.15 11.52
N ASP A 321 -6.78 29.22 11.90
CA ASP A 321 -7.62 30.00 10.98
C ASP A 321 -6.74 30.75 9.97
N ALA A 322 -6.75 30.27 8.72
CA ALA A 322 -6.12 30.87 7.56
C ALA A 322 -4.72 31.51 7.81
N PRO A 323 -3.70 30.71 8.22
CA PRO A 323 -2.36 31.22 8.44
C PRO A 323 -1.79 31.78 7.12
N SER A 324 -1.02 32.85 7.21
CA SER A 324 -0.18 33.24 6.07
C SER A 324 0.82 32.11 5.73
N GLU A 325 1.22 31.97 4.45
CA GLU A 325 2.18 30.92 4.05
C GLU A 325 3.46 30.94 4.90
N ASN A 326 3.92 32.14 5.30
CA ASN A 326 5.11 32.28 6.13
C ASN A 326 4.89 31.84 7.59
N GLU A 327 3.69 31.99 8.13
CA GLU A 327 3.34 31.54 9.48
C GLU A 327 3.17 30.01 9.47
N ALA A 328 2.49 29.46 8.49
CA ALA A 328 2.35 28.01 8.30
C ALA A 328 3.74 27.35 8.16
N GLN A 329 4.64 27.92 7.35
CA GLN A 329 5.99 27.39 7.12
C GLN A 329 6.86 27.38 8.39
N LYS A 330 6.61 28.28 9.35
CA LYS A 330 7.31 28.32 10.64
C LYS A 330 6.69 27.37 11.68
N ALA A 331 5.41 27.03 11.53
CA ALA A 331 4.64 26.33 12.52
C ALA A 331 4.48 24.84 12.27
N GLY A 332 4.65 24.35 11.02
CA GLY A 332 4.39 22.96 10.67
C GLY A 332 5.27 22.39 9.55
N ASP A 333 5.24 21.06 9.43
CA ASP A 333 5.91 20.31 8.36
C ASP A 333 4.96 20.09 7.18
N TYR A 334 3.67 19.92 7.46
CA TYR A 334 2.62 19.65 6.49
C TYR A 334 1.44 20.60 6.66
N LEU A 335 0.77 20.90 5.54
CA LEU A 335 -0.45 21.69 5.52
C LEU A 335 -1.57 20.92 4.80
N VAL A 336 -2.67 20.70 5.48
CA VAL A 336 -3.92 20.22 4.89
C VAL A 336 -4.83 21.42 4.65
N GLU A 337 -4.99 21.81 3.41
CA GLU A 337 -5.91 22.88 3.00
C GLU A 337 -7.28 22.29 2.67
N VAL A 338 -8.32 22.85 3.29
CA VAL A 338 -9.73 22.58 2.95
C VAL A 338 -10.28 23.81 2.25
N ARG A 339 -10.51 23.74 0.94
CA ARG A 339 -10.89 24.89 0.13
C ARG A 339 -12.28 24.73 -0.51
N LEU A 340 -13.03 25.82 -0.57
CA LEU A 340 -14.20 25.90 -1.44
C LEU A 340 -13.75 26.23 -2.87
N GLY A 341 -14.06 25.33 -3.81
CA GLY A 341 -13.70 25.50 -5.23
C GLY A 341 -14.49 26.65 -5.89
N GLN A 342 -13.82 27.33 -6.83
CA GLN A 342 -14.43 28.38 -7.65
C GLN A 342 -15.09 27.72 -8.88
N GLY A 343 -16.43 27.70 -8.96
CA GLY A 343 -17.13 27.15 -10.13
C GLY A 343 -18.65 27.23 -10.00
N ARG A 344 -19.37 26.85 -11.08
CA ARG A 344 -20.85 26.76 -11.08
C ARG A 344 -21.41 25.69 -10.15
N VAL A 345 -20.55 24.76 -9.69
CA VAL A 345 -20.87 23.72 -8.72
C VAL A 345 -19.94 23.93 -7.53
N SER A 346 -20.49 24.03 -6.33
CA SER A 346 -19.72 24.12 -5.10
C SER A 346 -18.95 22.80 -4.93
N ALA A 347 -17.65 22.84 -5.14
CA ALA A 347 -16.77 21.70 -4.94
C ALA A 347 -15.86 21.97 -3.74
N ILE A 348 -15.69 20.98 -2.87
CA ILE A 348 -14.68 21.01 -1.82
C ILE A 348 -13.36 20.46 -2.41
N GLN A 349 -12.30 21.19 -2.24
CA GLN A 349 -10.94 20.79 -2.62
C GLN A 349 -10.11 20.57 -1.38
N LEU A 350 -9.47 19.43 -1.30
CA LEU A 350 -8.49 19.10 -0.27
C LEU A 350 -7.10 19.03 -0.90
N ARG A 351 -6.11 19.58 -0.21
CA ARG A 351 -4.71 19.51 -0.63
C ARG A 351 -3.83 19.18 0.56
N LEU A 352 -2.87 18.32 0.35
CA LEU A 352 -1.78 18.08 1.28
C LEU A 352 -0.49 18.66 0.70
N LEU A 353 0.12 19.58 1.44
CA LEU A 353 1.38 20.22 1.06
C LEU A 353 2.48 19.84 2.06
N ASN A 354 3.69 19.61 1.53
CA ASN A 354 4.91 19.64 2.32
C ASN A 354 5.40 21.10 2.38
N LEU A 355 5.44 21.67 3.56
CA LEU A 355 5.75 23.09 3.75
C LEU A 355 7.23 23.43 3.52
N PRO A 356 8.21 22.64 3.99
CA PRO A 356 9.62 22.92 3.72
C PRO A 356 9.96 23.02 2.25
N GLU A 357 9.39 22.15 1.41
CA GLU A 357 9.69 22.09 -0.03
C GLU A 357 8.64 22.82 -0.89
N ARG A 358 7.56 23.31 -0.29
CA ARG A 358 6.40 23.90 -0.98
C ARG A 358 5.79 22.98 -2.05
N GLN A 359 5.81 21.68 -1.81
CA GLN A 359 5.34 20.68 -2.74
C GLN A 359 3.94 20.20 -2.38
N ILE A 360 3.04 20.15 -3.37
CA ILE A 360 1.74 19.46 -3.20
C ILE A 360 2.02 17.96 -3.30
N LEU A 361 1.82 17.24 -2.20
CA LEU A 361 1.96 15.80 -2.14
C LEU A 361 0.72 15.09 -2.67
N TRP A 362 -0.44 15.70 -2.44
CA TRP A 362 -1.71 15.12 -2.86
C TRP A 362 -2.80 16.20 -2.96
N ALA A 363 -3.77 15.99 -3.85
CA ALA A 363 -4.94 16.86 -3.96
C ALA A 363 -6.16 16.05 -4.45
N ALA A 364 -7.35 16.41 -3.95
CA ALA A 364 -8.63 15.88 -4.43
C ALA A 364 -9.68 16.97 -4.51
N SER A 365 -10.70 16.75 -5.36
CA SER A 365 -11.84 17.64 -5.49
C SER A 365 -13.12 16.80 -5.42
N PHE A 366 -14.08 17.23 -4.59
CA PHE A 366 -15.35 16.58 -4.38
C PHE A 366 -16.46 17.51 -4.84
N ALA A 367 -17.26 17.06 -5.82
CA ALA A 367 -18.47 17.78 -6.22
C ALA A 367 -19.53 17.67 -5.11
N ASP A 368 -20.41 18.66 -5.04
CA ASP A 368 -21.51 18.72 -4.07
C ASP A 368 -22.47 17.53 -4.23
N SER A 369 -22.33 16.53 -3.38
CA SER A 369 -23.17 15.32 -3.32
C SER A 369 -23.80 15.07 -1.95
N GLY A 370 -23.63 15.98 -0.99
CA GLY A 370 -24.12 15.81 0.38
C GLY A 370 -23.43 14.73 1.22
N GLN A 371 -22.40 14.04 0.67
CA GLN A 371 -21.67 12.95 1.34
C GLN A 371 -20.23 13.34 1.70
N TYR A 372 -19.98 14.59 2.05
CA TYR A 372 -18.66 15.09 2.33
C TYR A 372 -17.98 14.37 3.50
N PHE A 373 -18.69 14.17 4.59
CA PHE A 373 -18.14 13.56 5.80
C PHE A 373 -17.75 12.08 5.62
N GLU A 374 -18.52 11.33 4.80
CA GLU A 374 -18.14 9.95 4.46
C GLU A 374 -16.87 9.90 3.62
N ARG A 375 -16.70 10.84 2.69
CA ARG A 375 -15.53 10.93 1.84
C ARG A 375 -14.30 11.44 2.57
N VAL A 376 -14.46 12.24 3.63
CA VAL A 376 -13.36 12.71 4.48
C VAL A 376 -12.63 11.53 5.13
N ALA A 377 -13.34 10.52 5.63
CA ALA A 377 -12.73 9.35 6.24
C ALA A 377 -11.80 8.59 5.28
N ILE A 378 -12.22 8.42 4.01
CA ILE A 378 -11.39 7.82 2.95
C ILE A 378 -10.13 8.67 2.70
N THR A 379 -10.33 9.99 2.66
CA THR A 379 -9.30 10.97 2.35
C THR A 379 -8.24 11.05 3.45
N LEU A 380 -8.64 10.96 4.72
CA LEU A 380 -7.72 10.99 5.86
C LEU A 380 -6.68 9.89 5.80
N ASN A 381 -7.09 8.67 5.47
CA ASN A 381 -6.16 7.55 5.31
C ASN A 381 -5.16 7.78 4.16
N THR A 382 -5.62 8.46 3.10
CA THR A 382 -4.74 8.82 1.98
C THR A 382 -3.74 9.90 2.39
N ILE A 383 -4.20 10.92 3.14
CA ILE A 383 -3.34 11.98 3.69
C ILE A 383 -2.28 11.37 4.62
N LEU A 384 -2.70 10.53 5.58
CA LEU A 384 -1.79 9.86 6.51
C LEU A 384 -0.74 9.03 5.76
N ARG A 385 -1.15 8.25 4.75
CA ARG A 385 -0.23 7.45 3.94
C ARG A 385 0.82 8.32 3.24
N HIS A 386 0.44 9.45 2.65
CA HIS A 386 1.39 10.35 2.00
C HIS A 386 2.37 10.99 3.00
N ILE A 387 1.91 11.35 4.20
CA ILE A 387 2.78 11.84 5.27
C ILE A 387 3.76 10.74 5.70
N GLU A 388 3.27 9.54 5.97
CA GLU A 388 4.09 8.37 6.34
C GLU A 388 5.12 8.02 5.25
N ASP A 389 4.72 8.00 3.97
CA ASP A 389 5.62 7.76 2.84
C ASP A 389 6.74 8.79 2.80
N ARG A 390 6.38 10.05 3.02
CA ARG A 390 7.35 11.14 3.04
C ARG A 390 8.29 11.03 4.22
N GLU A 391 7.79 10.78 5.43
CA GLU A 391 8.61 10.60 6.63
C GLU A 391 9.60 9.44 6.50
N ILE A 392 9.16 8.29 5.96
CA ILE A 392 10.05 7.15 5.72
C ILE A 392 11.13 7.48 4.68
N SER A 393 10.82 8.31 3.68
CA SER A 393 11.76 8.68 2.63
C SER A 393 12.80 9.74 3.06
N GLN A 394 12.50 10.53 4.09
CA GLN A 394 13.43 11.52 4.64
C GLN A 394 14.53 10.84 5.45
N ARG A 395 15.77 10.92 4.98
CA ARG A 395 16.94 10.34 5.67
C ARG A 395 17.71 11.33 6.53
N ASP A 396 17.41 12.61 6.42
CA ASP A 396 18.14 13.68 7.09
C ASP A 396 17.38 14.15 8.34
N GLY A 397 18.03 14.07 9.48
CA GLY A 397 17.57 14.56 10.77
C GLY A 397 18.00 13.62 11.88
N ASP A 398 18.83 14.11 12.78
CA ASP A 398 19.40 13.37 13.93
C ASP A 398 18.45 13.43 15.15
N ASP A 399 17.17 13.72 14.93
CA ASP A 399 16.19 13.91 16.01
C ASP A 399 15.68 12.57 16.51
N GLY A 400 15.95 12.28 17.78
CA GLY A 400 15.78 10.97 18.39
C GLY A 400 14.37 10.39 18.20
N LEU A 401 13.30 11.11 18.57
CA LEU A 401 11.93 10.62 18.49
C LEU A 401 11.47 10.43 17.03
N ARG A 402 11.84 11.33 16.13
CA ARG A 402 11.46 11.24 14.72
C ARG A 402 12.10 10.04 14.02
N VAL A 403 13.32 9.66 14.42
CA VAL A 403 13.98 8.43 13.95
C VAL A 403 13.24 7.19 14.48
N ALA A 404 12.86 7.18 15.76
CA ALA A 404 12.06 6.10 16.34
C ALA A 404 10.69 5.98 15.65
N TYR A 405 10.06 7.11 15.35
CA TYR A 405 8.80 7.15 14.59
C TYR A 405 8.95 6.52 13.21
N ARG A 406 9.99 6.89 12.42
CA ARG A 406 10.25 6.30 11.10
C ARG A 406 10.50 4.79 11.16
N PHE A 407 11.30 4.33 12.12
CA PHE A 407 11.52 2.88 12.31
C PHE A 407 10.21 2.16 12.66
N THR A 408 9.34 2.80 13.43
CA THR A 408 8.03 2.25 13.79
C THR A 408 7.13 2.14 12.56
N LEU A 409 7.05 3.16 11.72
CA LEU A 409 6.28 3.14 10.46
C LEU A 409 6.79 2.06 9.49
N GLU A 410 8.11 1.97 9.30
CA GLU A 410 8.70 0.92 8.44
C GLU A 410 8.39 -0.48 9.00
N ALA A 411 8.46 -0.64 10.30
CA ALA A 411 8.14 -1.91 10.95
C ALA A 411 6.65 -2.27 10.80
N GLN A 412 5.73 -1.33 10.94
CA GLN A 412 4.29 -1.56 10.73
C GLN A 412 4.00 -2.02 9.29
N ARG A 413 4.67 -1.43 8.29
CA ARG A 413 4.57 -1.90 6.88
C ARG A 413 5.06 -3.33 6.70
N LEU A 414 6.16 -3.68 7.35
CA LEU A 414 6.68 -5.05 7.32
C LEU A 414 5.74 -6.05 7.99
N LEU A 415 5.05 -5.65 9.07
CA LEU A 415 4.07 -6.51 9.74
C LEU A 415 2.85 -6.82 8.85
N ASN A 416 2.49 -5.94 7.92
CA ASN A 416 1.38 -6.17 6.99
C ASN A 416 1.66 -7.30 5.97
N ALA A 417 2.91 -7.72 5.78
CA ALA A 417 3.26 -8.84 4.91
C ALA A 417 2.89 -10.22 5.49
N ILE A 418 2.67 -10.32 6.80
CA ILE A 418 2.24 -11.52 7.54
C ILE A 418 3.14 -12.74 7.24
N ASP A 419 4.46 -12.54 7.16
CA ASP A 419 5.46 -13.60 7.01
C ASP A 419 6.57 -13.48 8.06
N LEU A 420 7.21 -14.61 8.40
CA LEU A 420 8.22 -14.66 9.47
C LEU A 420 9.45 -13.78 9.22
N PRO A 421 10.04 -13.74 8.01
CA PRO A 421 11.17 -12.85 7.72
C PRO A 421 10.84 -11.38 7.96
N SER A 422 9.68 -10.91 7.46
CA SER A 422 9.21 -9.54 7.60
C SER A 422 8.92 -9.19 9.07
N ILE A 423 8.23 -10.08 9.82
CA ILE A 423 7.95 -9.90 11.25
C ILE A 423 9.25 -9.78 12.05
N ARG A 424 10.25 -10.61 11.78
CA ARG A 424 11.55 -10.56 12.47
C ARG A 424 12.33 -9.31 12.12
N ARG A 425 12.26 -8.85 10.87
CA ARG A 425 12.86 -7.57 10.46
C ARG A 425 12.18 -6.40 11.14
N ALA A 426 10.84 -6.36 11.17
CA ALA A 426 10.07 -5.36 11.89
C ALA A 426 10.48 -5.28 13.36
N ARG A 427 10.60 -6.43 14.03
CA ARG A 427 11.01 -6.48 15.43
C ARG A 427 12.41 -5.90 15.69
N ARG A 428 13.34 -6.07 14.76
CA ARG A 428 14.67 -5.44 14.89
C ARG A 428 14.58 -3.92 14.83
N LEU A 429 13.80 -3.38 13.88
CA LEU A 429 13.56 -1.92 13.77
C LEU A 429 12.88 -1.38 15.03
N LEU A 430 11.86 -2.08 15.53
CA LEU A 430 11.14 -1.68 16.75
C LEU A 430 12.01 -1.69 17.99
N LYS A 431 12.93 -2.66 18.12
CA LYS A 431 13.90 -2.66 19.23
C LYS A 431 14.87 -1.48 19.12
N SER A 432 15.31 -1.13 17.91
CA SER A 432 16.13 0.07 17.71
C SER A 432 15.36 1.33 18.03
N ALA A 433 14.08 1.43 17.59
CA ALA A 433 13.20 2.54 17.95
C ALA A 433 12.98 2.65 19.46
N GLN A 434 12.75 1.53 20.17
CA GLN A 434 12.57 1.49 21.62
C GLN A 434 13.84 1.91 22.38
N THR A 435 15.03 1.62 21.85
CA THR A 435 16.28 2.09 22.44
C THR A 435 16.42 3.62 22.36
N ILE A 436 15.95 4.21 21.24
CA ILE A 436 15.97 5.66 21.00
C ILE A 436 14.90 6.37 21.84
N ALA A 437 13.68 5.86 21.83
CA ALA A 437 12.53 6.43 22.52
C ALA A 437 11.78 5.34 23.32
N PRO A 438 12.22 5.04 24.56
CA PRO A 438 11.70 3.92 25.36
C PRO A 438 10.19 4.02 25.68
N ASP A 439 9.68 5.25 25.83
CA ASP A 439 8.30 5.52 26.22
C ASP A 439 7.40 5.89 25.02
N PHE A 440 7.88 5.73 23.80
CA PHE A 440 7.10 5.99 22.61
C PHE A 440 6.07 4.89 22.38
N VAL A 441 4.82 5.16 22.76
CA VAL A 441 3.70 4.20 22.75
C VAL A 441 3.49 3.48 21.41
N PRO A 442 3.56 4.15 20.23
CA PRO A 442 3.44 3.46 18.94
C PRO A 442 4.47 2.35 18.74
N THR A 443 5.72 2.55 19.18
CA THR A 443 6.78 1.53 19.11
C THR A 443 6.47 0.35 20.02
N ILE A 444 6.07 0.61 21.27
CA ILE A 444 5.77 -0.44 22.25
C ILE A 444 4.59 -1.30 21.79
N ALA A 445 3.53 -0.67 21.28
CA ALA A 445 2.37 -1.36 20.74
C ALA A 445 2.72 -2.20 19.50
N ALA A 446 3.47 -1.62 18.54
CA ALA A 446 3.92 -2.37 17.36
C ALA A 446 4.85 -3.54 17.72
N LEU A 447 5.66 -3.41 18.78
CA LEU A 447 6.49 -4.50 19.30
C LEU A 447 5.60 -5.63 19.87
N ALA A 448 4.54 -5.31 20.63
CA ALA A 448 3.55 -6.27 21.08
C ALA A 448 2.90 -6.98 19.88
N ARG A 449 2.45 -6.24 18.87
CA ARG A 449 1.89 -6.77 17.63
C ARG A 449 2.85 -7.76 16.95
N SER A 450 4.13 -7.45 16.88
CA SER A 450 5.13 -8.32 16.26
C SER A 450 5.24 -9.71 16.93
N HIS A 451 5.01 -9.77 18.23
CA HIS A 451 5.01 -11.04 18.98
C HIS A 451 3.73 -11.83 18.76
N VAL A 452 2.58 -11.16 18.70
CA VAL A 452 1.30 -11.80 18.38
C VAL A 452 1.30 -12.34 16.95
N MET A 453 1.78 -11.56 15.98
CA MET A 453 1.83 -11.99 14.58
C MET A 453 2.78 -13.18 14.38
N GLU A 454 3.95 -13.21 15.03
CA GLU A 454 4.83 -14.38 14.97
C GLU A 454 4.15 -15.62 15.57
N TRP A 455 3.43 -15.46 16.70
CA TRP A 455 2.68 -16.54 17.32
C TRP A 455 1.60 -17.07 16.37
N LEU A 456 0.83 -16.21 15.71
CA LEU A 456 -0.21 -16.60 14.74
C LEU A 456 0.35 -17.38 13.54
N VAL A 457 1.47 -16.89 12.97
CA VAL A 457 2.08 -17.49 11.78
C VAL A 457 2.70 -18.86 12.14
N ARG A 458 3.39 -18.95 13.26
CA ARG A 458 4.05 -20.21 13.70
C ARG A 458 3.07 -21.22 14.26
N ALA A 459 1.96 -20.75 14.85
CA ALA A 459 1.01 -21.59 15.60
C ALA A 459 1.72 -22.52 16.64
N PRO A 460 2.61 -21.97 17.51
CA PRO A 460 3.36 -22.76 18.47
C PRO A 460 2.50 -23.12 19.68
N PHE A 461 2.91 -24.15 20.41
CA PHE A 461 2.34 -24.49 21.73
C PHE A 461 2.68 -23.46 22.83
N GLU A 462 3.71 -22.65 22.60
CA GLU A 462 4.27 -21.76 23.59
C GLU A 462 3.43 -20.50 23.76
N VAL A 463 3.06 -20.16 24.99
CA VAL A 463 2.28 -18.96 25.34
C VAL A 463 3.17 -17.76 25.64
N ALA A 464 4.46 -17.99 25.89
CA ALA A 464 5.43 -16.95 26.27
C ALA A 464 5.46 -15.70 25.35
N PRO A 465 5.36 -15.82 24.01
CA PRO A 465 5.28 -14.63 23.14
C PRO A 465 4.05 -13.77 23.42
N LEU A 466 2.89 -14.41 23.73
CA LEU A 466 1.66 -13.69 24.07
C LEU A 466 1.74 -13.04 25.46
N GLU A 467 2.43 -13.67 26.42
CA GLU A 467 2.65 -13.11 27.75
C GLU A 467 3.52 -11.86 27.69
N TYR A 468 4.57 -11.91 26.89
CA TYR A 468 5.42 -10.75 26.68
C TYR A 468 4.68 -9.61 25.95
N ALA A 469 3.90 -9.95 24.92
CA ALA A 469 3.03 -8.98 24.25
C ALA A 469 2.01 -8.34 25.21
N GLU A 470 1.43 -9.11 26.16
CA GLU A 470 0.54 -8.57 27.19
C GLU A 470 1.23 -7.57 28.11
N GLN A 471 2.48 -7.84 28.49
CA GLN A 471 3.27 -6.91 29.30
C GLN A 471 3.53 -5.59 28.57
N LEU A 472 3.93 -5.66 27.29
CA LEU A 472 4.13 -4.48 26.44
C LEU A 472 2.83 -3.67 26.27
N ALA A 473 1.70 -4.33 26.03
CA ALA A 473 0.41 -3.67 25.88
C ALA A 473 0.00 -2.95 27.19
N LYS A 474 0.21 -3.57 28.34
CA LYS A 474 -0.03 -2.94 29.66
C LYS A 474 0.92 -1.77 29.91
N GLN A 475 2.19 -1.87 29.50
CA GLN A 475 3.15 -0.76 29.57
C GLN A 475 2.65 0.41 28.71
N ALA A 476 2.20 0.17 27.49
CA ALA A 476 1.65 1.19 26.61
C ALA A 476 0.45 1.93 27.25
N ILE A 477 -0.47 1.20 27.88
CA ILE A 477 -1.62 1.79 28.60
C ILE A 477 -1.16 2.60 29.81
N ALA A 478 -0.16 2.12 30.56
CA ALA A 478 0.35 2.82 31.72
C ALA A 478 1.01 4.17 31.36
N ILE A 479 1.69 4.23 30.20
CA ILE A 479 2.31 5.45 29.68
C ILE A 479 1.24 6.42 29.16
N SER A 480 0.28 5.93 28.37
CA SER A 480 -0.78 6.76 27.80
C SER A 480 -2.14 6.06 27.87
N PRO A 481 -2.92 6.27 28.93
CA PRO A 481 -4.22 5.61 29.12
C PRO A 481 -5.28 5.97 28.07
N ASP A 482 -5.09 7.09 27.38
CA ASP A 482 -6.01 7.53 26.31
C ASP A 482 -5.55 7.13 24.92
N ASP A 483 -4.42 6.45 24.76
CA ASP A 483 -3.98 5.93 23.48
C ASP A 483 -4.64 4.58 23.21
N HIS A 484 -5.35 4.48 22.08
CA HIS A 484 -6.07 3.27 21.68
C HIS A 484 -5.17 2.05 21.46
N ARG A 485 -3.89 2.26 21.08
CA ARG A 485 -2.95 1.20 20.68
C ARG A 485 -2.68 0.21 21.81
N GLY A 486 -2.52 0.71 23.04
CA GLY A 486 -2.32 -0.16 24.20
C GLY A 486 -3.50 -1.10 24.44
N TYR A 487 -4.73 -0.59 24.36
CA TYR A 487 -5.96 -1.39 24.47
C TYR A 487 -6.16 -2.35 23.29
N HIS A 488 -5.80 -1.90 22.10
CA HIS A 488 -5.86 -2.73 20.89
C HIS A 488 -5.01 -4.00 21.05
N GLU A 489 -3.73 -3.84 21.38
CA GLU A 489 -2.82 -4.98 21.56
C GLU A 489 -3.20 -5.85 22.76
N LEU A 490 -3.64 -5.25 23.85
CA LEU A 490 -4.10 -6.00 25.01
C LEU A 490 -5.34 -6.83 24.67
N GLY A 491 -6.27 -6.25 23.93
CA GLY A 491 -7.48 -6.94 23.48
C GLY A 491 -7.14 -8.15 22.61
N LEU A 492 -6.28 -7.97 21.61
CA LEU A 492 -5.86 -9.03 20.70
C LEU A 492 -5.15 -10.18 21.46
N VAL A 493 -4.21 -9.85 22.35
CA VAL A 493 -3.53 -10.84 23.18
C VAL A 493 -4.52 -11.62 24.05
N ARG A 494 -5.49 -10.94 24.67
CA ARG A 494 -6.50 -11.61 25.51
C ARG A 494 -7.39 -12.55 24.71
N VAL A 495 -7.78 -12.16 23.48
CA VAL A 495 -8.51 -13.06 22.56
C VAL A 495 -7.72 -14.35 22.35
N TYR A 496 -6.44 -14.26 21.94
CA TYR A 496 -5.63 -15.48 21.69
C TYR A 496 -5.23 -16.24 22.95
N ARG A 497 -5.29 -15.61 24.13
CA ARG A 497 -5.20 -16.29 25.41
C ARG A 497 -6.53 -16.86 25.90
N ARG A 498 -7.55 -16.91 25.05
CA ARG A 498 -8.90 -17.45 25.32
C ARG A 498 -9.69 -16.69 26.40
N ARG A 499 -9.31 -15.44 26.67
CA ARG A 499 -10.02 -14.49 27.55
C ARG A 499 -10.89 -13.59 26.69
N LEU A 500 -11.82 -14.18 25.97
CA LEU A 500 -12.51 -13.55 24.84
C LEU A 500 -13.33 -12.31 25.25
N ASP A 501 -14.07 -12.38 26.38
CA ASP A 501 -14.88 -11.24 26.86
C ASP A 501 -14.00 -10.03 27.21
N GLU A 502 -12.92 -10.28 27.94
CA GLU A 502 -11.96 -9.23 28.29
C GLU A 502 -11.23 -8.67 27.04
N GLY A 503 -10.99 -9.53 26.04
CA GLY A 503 -10.42 -9.13 24.78
C GLY A 503 -11.35 -8.20 24.00
N ILE A 504 -12.62 -8.58 23.86
CA ILE A 504 -13.65 -7.77 23.19
C ILE A 504 -13.86 -6.43 23.93
N GLU A 505 -13.86 -6.41 25.27
CA GLU A 505 -13.95 -5.18 26.06
C GLU A 505 -12.80 -4.22 25.74
N CYS A 506 -11.55 -4.71 25.71
CA CYS A 506 -10.39 -3.90 25.35
C CYS A 506 -10.47 -3.39 23.91
N LEU A 507 -10.88 -4.24 22.95
CA LEU A 507 -11.03 -3.84 21.55
C LEU A 507 -12.14 -2.80 21.37
N ASN A 508 -13.26 -2.92 22.08
CA ASN A 508 -14.30 -1.88 22.10
C ASN A 508 -13.78 -0.56 22.68
N ARG A 509 -12.96 -0.63 23.75
CA ARG A 509 -12.32 0.57 24.29
C ARG A 509 -11.38 1.20 23.28
N ALA A 510 -10.56 0.43 22.58
CA ALA A 510 -9.70 0.91 21.52
C ALA A 510 -10.51 1.56 20.37
N ALA A 511 -11.59 0.92 19.92
CA ALA A 511 -12.48 1.46 18.90
C ALA A 511 -13.16 2.78 19.34
N SER A 512 -13.51 2.91 20.61
CA SER A 512 -14.08 4.15 21.15
C SER A 512 -13.07 5.31 21.20
N LEU A 513 -11.79 5.00 21.38
CA LEU A 513 -10.69 5.99 21.42
C LEU A 513 -10.25 6.41 20.01
N CYS A 514 -10.28 5.49 19.04
CA CYS A 514 -9.94 5.78 17.64
C CYS A 514 -10.82 4.95 16.69
N PRO A 515 -12.03 5.44 16.37
CA PRO A 515 -12.97 4.74 15.48
C PRO A 515 -12.45 4.55 14.05
N GLU A 516 -11.48 5.37 13.64
CA GLU A 516 -10.90 5.37 12.29
C GLU A 516 -9.80 4.31 12.11
N ASP A 517 -9.33 3.66 13.18
CA ASP A 517 -8.31 2.63 13.07
C ASP A 517 -8.90 1.32 12.53
N LYS A 518 -8.58 1.03 11.25
CA LYS A 518 -9.03 -0.18 10.55
C LYS A 518 -8.54 -1.47 11.20
N GLY A 519 -7.35 -1.44 11.80
CA GLY A 519 -6.77 -2.59 12.47
C GLY A 519 -7.58 -2.96 13.70
N VAL A 520 -8.00 -1.96 14.48
CA VAL A 520 -8.89 -2.15 15.64
C VAL A 520 -10.23 -2.75 15.19
N CYS A 521 -10.85 -2.18 14.14
CA CYS A 521 -12.12 -2.68 13.61
C CYS A 521 -12.02 -4.12 13.11
N ALA A 522 -10.92 -4.44 12.40
CA ALA A 522 -10.69 -5.80 11.88
C ALA A 522 -10.46 -6.82 13.01
N ASP A 523 -9.66 -6.48 14.01
CA ASP A 523 -9.39 -7.36 15.15
C ASP A 523 -10.62 -7.54 16.05
N LEU A 524 -11.44 -6.49 16.21
CA LEU A 524 -12.73 -6.59 16.90
C LEU A 524 -13.69 -7.52 16.15
N ALA A 525 -13.78 -7.39 14.82
CA ALA A 525 -14.59 -8.27 14.01
C ALA A 525 -14.12 -9.73 14.08
N ASP A 526 -12.79 -10.00 14.08
CA ASP A 526 -12.26 -11.35 14.29
C ASP A 526 -12.62 -11.93 15.65
N ALA A 527 -12.53 -11.11 16.71
CA ALA A 527 -12.96 -11.50 18.04
C ALA A 527 -14.47 -11.83 18.11
N LEU A 528 -15.32 -11.06 17.40
CA LEU A 528 -16.75 -11.31 17.27
C LEU A 528 -17.02 -12.62 16.52
N VAL A 529 -16.25 -12.97 15.48
CA VAL A 529 -16.35 -14.27 14.80
C VAL A 529 -16.06 -15.40 15.79
N PHE A 530 -14.99 -15.30 16.58
CA PHE A 530 -14.66 -16.30 17.61
C PHE A 530 -15.72 -16.39 18.71
N ASN A 531 -16.44 -15.30 18.96
CA ASN A 531 -17.55 -15.26 19.93
C ASN A 531 -18.88 -15.81 19.35
N GLY A 532 -18.93 -16.12 18.04
CA GLY A 532 -20.14 -16.62 17.37
C GLY A 532 -21.03 -15.53 16.75
N GLN A 533 -20.56 -14.28 16.75
CA GLN A 533 -21.27 -13.09 16.23
C GLN A 533 -20.85 -12.75 14.78
N SER A 534 -20.76 -13.76 13.92
CA SER A 534 -20.23 -13.62 12.56
C SER A 534 -21.06 -12.69 11.66
N ARG A 535 -22.37 -12.52 11.92
CA ARG A 535 -23.20 -11.55 11.16
C ARG A 535 -22.80 -10.12 11.42
N GLU A 536 -22.56 -9.80 12.67
CA GLU A 536 -22.11 -8.49 13.14
C GLU A 536 -20.72 -8.17 12.61
N ALA A 537 -19.81 -9.15 12.70
CA ALA A 537 -18.47 -9.04 12.14
C ALA A 537 -18.48 -8.76 10.62
N ILE A 538 -19.31 -9.46 9.84
CA ILE A 538 -19.43 -9.22 8.40
C ILE A 538 -19.95 -7.81 8.13
N ALA A 539 -20.98 -7.36 8.85
CA ALA A 539 -21.51 -6.01 8.66
C ALA A 539 -20.48 -4.92 8.91
N MET A 540 -19.67 -5.06 9.98
CA MET A 540 -18.55 -4.15 10.28
C MET A 540 -17.49 -4.15 9.18
N LEU A 541 -17.08 -5.33 8.72
CA LEU A 541 -16.02 -5.47 7.72
C LEU A 541 -16.47 -5.06 6.32
N ASP A 542 -17.73 -5.30 5.95
CA ASP A 542 -18.30 -4.84 4.69
C ASP A 542 -18.39 -3.30 4.65
N GLU A 543 -18.69 -2.66 5.79
CA GLU A 543 -18.65 -1.21 5.92
C GLU A 543 -17.20 -0.71 5.76
N LEU A 544 -16.24 -1.37 6.41
CA LEU A 544 -14.82 -1.04 6.30
C LEU A 544 -14.31 -1.14 4.86
N VAL A 545 -14.71 -2.19 4.12
CA VAL A 545 -14.33 -2.38 2.70
C VAL A 545 -15.00 -1.37 1.79
N ARG A 546 -16.25 -0.93 2.09
CA ARG A 546 -16.96 0.10 1.29
C ARG A 546 -16.42 1.50 1.51
N SER A 547 -16.12 1.83 2.76
CA SER A 547 -15.70 3.19 3.17
C SER A 547 -14.22 3.47 2.91
N PHE A 548 -13.41 2.43 2.76
CA PHE A 548 -11.95 2.55 2.61
C PHE A 548 -11.52 1.64 1.46
N ASP A 549 -10.51 2.06 0.69
CA ASP A 549 -9.81 1.27 -0.32
C ASP A 549 -9.94 -0.26 -0.09
N PRO A 550 -10.18 -1.09 -1.12
CA PRO A 550 -10.62 -2.49 -1.00
C PRO A 550 -9.74 -3.30 -0.06
N GLY A 551 -10.02 -3.23 1.19
CA GLY A 551 -9.42 -3.76 2.41
C GLY A 551 -8.19 -4.61 2.20
N GLY A 552 -7.09 -4.23 2.83
CA GLY A 552 -5.84 -5.01 2.78
C GLY A 552 -6.08 -6.48 3.08
N ASP A 553 -5.12 -7.32 2.75
CA ASP A 553 -5.20 -8.79 2.88
C ASP A 553 -5.71 -9.26 4.26
N TYR A 554 -5.40 -8.51 5.32
CA TYR A 554 -5.85 -8.85 6.67
C TYR A 554 -7.38 -8.77 6.84
N VAL A 555 -8.01 -7.69 6.37
CA VAL A 555 -9.48 -7.52 6.42
C VAL A 555 -10.18 -8.62 5.62
N ARG A 556 -9.64 -8.95 4.44
CA ARG A 556 -10.17 -10.05 3.60
C ARG A 556 -10.01 -11.41 4.26
N TRP A 557 -8.92 -11.64 4.97
CA TRP A 557 -8.70 -12.87 5.72
C TRP A 557 -9.74 -13.02 6.84
N VAL A 558 -9.99 -11.95 7.62
CA VAL A 558 -11.02 -11.96 8.67
C VAL A 558 -12.42 -12.15 8.07
N LEU A 559 -12.75 -11.46 6.96
CA LEU A 559 -14.01 -11.69 6.23
C LEU A 559 -14.16 -13.15 5.78
N ALA A 560 -13.10 -13.75 5.25
CA ALA A 560 -13.11 -15.17 4.89
C ALA A 560 -13.42 -16.06 6.09
N GLY A 561 -12.87 -15.74 7.26
CA GLY A 561 -13.18 -16.42 8.53
C GLY A 561 -14.64 -16.26 8.95
N ALA A 562 -15.17 -15.06 8.83
CA ALA A 562 -16.56 -14.76 9.16
C ALA A 562 -17.56 -15.46 8.24
N HIS A 563 -17.30 -15.51 6.94
CA HIS A 563 -18.11 -16.26 5.96
C HIS A 563 -18.01 -17.78 6.21
N PHE A 564 -16.81 -18.28 6.49
CA PHE A 564 -16.62 -19.69 6.84
C PHE A 564 -17.45 -20.09 8.08
N ALA A 565 -17.47 -19.25 9.10
CA ALA A 565 -18.25 -19.47 10.30
C ALA A 565 -19.76 -19.53 10.05
N ARG A 566 -20.22 -18.94 8.94
CA ARG A 566 -21.62 -19.00 8.46
C ARG A 566 -21.87 -20.10 7.44
N GLU A 567 -20.90 -20.95 7.17
CA GLU A 567 -20.97 -22.02 6.16
C GLU A 567 -21.07 -21.49 4.71
N ASP A 568 -20.80 -20.22 4.49
CA ASP A 568 -20.70 -19.63 3.15
C ASP A 568 -19.30 -19.83 2.61
N TYR A 569 -19.01 -21.04 2.19
CA TYR A 569 -17.68 -21.41 1.69
C TYR A 569 -17.36 -20.76 0.33
N GLY A 570 -18.38 -20.43 -0.45
CA GLY A 570 -18.24 -19.70 -1.70
C GLY A 570 -17.69 -18.28 -1.46
N ALA A 571 -18.35 -17.53 -0.57
CA ALA A 571 -17.89 -16.21 -0.16
C ALA A 571 -16.51 -16.27 0.53
N THR A 572 -16.25 -17.29 1.37
CA THR A 572 -14.92 -17.54 1.96
C THR A 572 -13.84 -17.58 0.90
N LEU A 573 -14.00 -18.41 -0.12
CA LEU A 573 -13.01 -18.59 -1.19
C LEU A 573 -12.88 -17.34 -2.07
N LEU A 574 -13.97 -16.59 -2.23
CA LEU A 574 -13.97 -15.32 -2.97
C LEU A 574 -13.09 -14.27 -2.27
N GLN A 575 -13.24 -14.10 -0.95
CA GLN A 575 -12.40 -13.16 -0.20
C GLN A 575 -10.92 -13.55 -0.29
N ILE A 576 -10.60 -14.84 -0.14
CA ILE A 576 -9.22 -15.32 -0.24
C ILE A 576 -8.62 -15.09 -1.64
N LYS A 577 -9.42 -15.27 -2.71
CA LYS A 577 -8.98 -15.00 -4.09
C LYS A 577 -8.62 -13.54 -4.34
N GLN A 578 -9.24 -12.62 -3.60
CA GLN A 578 -8.99 -11.18 -3.71
C GLN A 578 -7.77 -10.72 -2.88
N MET A 579 -7.18 -11.59 -2.07
CA MET A 579 -5.94 -11.28 -1.35
C MET A 579 -4.75 -11.24 -2.30
N SER A 580 -3.85 -10.29 -2.07
CA SER A 580 -2.55 -10.20 -2.76
C SER A 580 -1.61 -11.32 -2.31
N ASN A 581 -1.63 -11.64 -1.01
CA ASN A 581 -0.92 -12.78 -0.42
C ASN A 581 -1.90 -13.71 0.30
N PRO A 582 -2.38 -14.80 -0.33
CA PRO A 582 -3.33 -15.73 0.27
C PRO A 582 -2.70 -16.71 1.27
N ALA A 583 -1.38 -16.69 1.46
CA ALA A 583 -0.68 -17.67 2.29
C ALA A 583 -1.21 -17.78 3.74
N PRO A 584 -1.51 -16.69 4.46
CA PRO A 584 -2.10 -16.76 5.80
C PRO A 584 -3.46 -17.48 5.84
N ALA A 585 -4.22 -17.40 4.74
CA ALA A 585 -5.56 -17.98 4.61
C ALA A 585 -5.57 -19.41 4.04
N PHE A 586 -4.42 -20.05 3.78
CA PHE A 586 -4.38 -21.39 3.17
C PHE A 586 -5.13 -22.45 3.97
N ARG A 587 -5.08 -22.43 5.29
CA ARG A 587 -5.79 -23.39 6.14
C ARG A 587 -7.30 -23.29 5.96
N ILE A 588 -7.85 -22.07 6.02
CA ILE A 588 -9.29 -21.87 5.85
C ILE A 588 -9.73 -22.11 4.41
N SER A 589 -8.88 -21.81 3.42
CA SER A 589 -9.11 -22.15 2.01
C SER A 589 -9.17 -23.65 1.79
N ALA A 590 -8.24 -24.42 2.40
CA ALA A 590 -8.24 -25.88 2.29
C ALA A 590 -9.49 -26.48 2.92
N ALA A 591 -9.88 -26.01 4.12
CA ALA A 591 -11.09 -26.48 4.81
C ALA A 591 -12.36 -26.17 4.00
N ALA A 592 -12.51 -24.95 3.50
CA ALA A 592 -13.66 -24.55 2.68
C ALA A 592 -13.79 -25.38 1.41
N ARG A 593 -12.67 -25.60 0.69
CA ARG A 593 -12.63 -26.44 -0.53
C ARG A 593 -13.00 -27.90 -0.22
N ALA A 594 -12.50 -28.44 0.86
CA ALA A 594 -12.82 -29.80 1.28
C ALA A 594 -14.31 -29.96 1.57
N LEU A 595 -14.93 -29.00 2.25
CA LEU A 595 -16.35 -29.04 2.63
C LEU A 595 -17.30 -28.84 1.43
N ILE A 596 -16.88 -28.15 0.36
CA ILE A 596 -17.65 -28.08 -0.89
C ILE A 596 -17.37 -29.23 -1.86
N GLY A 597 -16.49 -30.20 -1.49
CA GLY A 597 -16.16 -31.35 -2.33
C GLY A 597 -15.00 -31.15 -3.32
N ASP A 598 -14.34 -29.98 -3.38
CA ASP A 598 -13.14 -29.74 -4.21
C ASP A 598 -11.91 -30.37 -3.54
N LEU A 599 -11.86 -31.70 -3.47
CA LEU A 599 -10.76 -32.42 -2.82
C LEU A 599 -9.40 -32.20 -3.51
N PRO A 600 -9.31 -32.14 -4.88
CA PRO A 600 -8.03 -31.85 -5.51
C PRO A 600 -7.51 -30.46 -5.16
N GLY A 601 -8.38 -29.44 -5.14
CA GLY A 601 -8.07 -28.07 -4.73
C GLY A 601 -7.64 -28.00 -3.26
N ALA A 602 -8.40 -28.65 -2.36
CA ALA A 602 -8.09 -28.72 -0.94
C ALA A 602 -6.69 -29.28 -0.68
N ARG A 603 -6.34 -30.41 -1.33
CA ARG A 603 -5.01 -31.04 -1.19
C ARG A 603 -3.87 -30.19 -1.73
N ARG A 604 -4.09 -29.46 -2.85
CA ARG A 604 -3.08 -28.50 -3.37
C ARG A 604 -2.81 -27.38 -2.38
N VAL A 605 -3.88 -26.80 -1.83
CA VAL A 605 -3.76 -25.71 -0.85
C VAL A 605 -3.16 -26.21 0.47
N MET A 606 -3.50 -27.42 0.91
CA MET A 606 -2.89 -28.05 2.08
C MET A 606 -1.37 -28.19 1.91
N LYS A 607 -0.90 -28.69 0.75
CA LYS A 607 0.54 -28.76 0.46
C LYS A 607 1.20 -27.40 0.50
N ALA A 608 0.57 -26.36 -0.07
CA ALA A 608 1.08 -24.99 -0.01
C ALA A 608 1.14 -24.47 1.43
N SER A 609 0.13 -24.76 2.25
CA SER A 609 0.10 -24.43 3.68
C SER A 609 1.23 -25.09 4.45
N MET A 610 1.50 -26.38 4.19
CA MET A 610 2.60 -27.11 4.85
C MET A 610 3.98 -26.62 4.40
N ASN A 611 4.13 -26.14 3.15
CA ASN A 611 5.36 -25.49 2.71
C ASN A 611 5.56 -24.14 3.41
N PHE A 612 4.48 -23.40 3.66
CA PHE A 612 4.52 -22.13 4.39
C PHE A 612 4.83 -22.32 5.89
N ASN A 613 4.22 -23.33 6.52
CA ASN A 613 4.46 -23.70 7.92
C ASN A 613 4.61 -25.22 8.04
N PRO A 614 5.82 -25.79 7.87
CA PRO A 614 6.05 -27.25 7.92
C PRO A 614 5.76 -27.91 9.27
N ASN A 615 5.79 -27.11 10.35
CA ASN A 615 5.60 -27.59 11.71
C ASN A 615 4.16 -27.41 12.22
N PHE A 616 3.21 -27.13 11.32
CA PHE A 616 1.82 -26.98 11.72
C PHE A 616 1.24 -28.33 12.19
N ASP A 617 0.74 -28.36 13.40
CA ASP A 617 0.00 -29.48 14.00
C ASP A 617 -1.45 -29.09 14.24
N LEU A 618 -2.38 -29.83 13.64
CA LEU A 618 -3.82 -29.53 13.71
C LEU A 618 -4.36 -29.64 15.13
N ARG A 619 -3.95 -30.65 15.88
CA ARG A 619 -4.45 -30.88 17.24
C ARG A 619 -4.05 -29.76 18.17
N SER A 620 -2.79 -29.35 18.08
CA SER A 620 -2.21 -28.24 18.86
C SER A 620 -2.89 -26.93 18.53
N TRP A 621 -3.08 -26.64 17.25
CA TRP A 621 -3.75 -25.42 16.80
C TRP A 621 -5.19 -25.36 17.31
N MET A 622 -5.98 -26.44 17.17
CA MET A 622 -7.36 -26.47 17.63
C MET A 622 -7.50 -26.39 19.15
N ALA A 623 -6.52 -26.90 19.90
CA ALA A 623 -6.50 -26.74 21.35
C ALA A 623 -6.31 -25.28 21.80
N MET A 624 -5.63 -24.46 20.99
CA MET A 624 -5.34 -23.05 21.29
C MET A 624 -6.29 -22.06 20.62
N ALA A 625 -7.03 -22.49 19.60
CA ALA A 625 -7.97 -21.61 18.89
C ALA A 625 -8.95 -20.93 19.86
N PRO A 626 -9.10 -19.60 19.82
CA PRO A 626 -9.89 -18.86 20.82
C PRO A 626 -11.41 -18.96 20.60
N CYS A 627 -11.87 -19.85 19.75
CA CYS A 627 -13.25 -19.92 19.31
C CYS A 627 -14.18 -20.57 20.35
N ARG A 628 -15.27 -19.89 20.71
CA ARG A 628 -16.37 -20.39 21.56
C ARG A 628 -17.40 -21.19 20.77
N ASN A 629 -17.53 -20.92 19.46
CA ASN A 629 -18.49 -21.60 18.60
C ASN A 629 -18.02 -23.02 18.30
N LYS A 630 -18.59 -24.01 19.01
CA LYS A 630 -18.23 -25.42 18.88
C LYS A 630 -18.51 -25.96 17.47
N ASP A 631 -19.58 -25.52 16.83
CA ASP A 631 -19.93 -25.97 15.48
C ASP A 631 -18.91 -25.47 14.44
N PHE A 632 -18.43 -24.24 14.58
CA PHE A 632 -17.33 -23.73 13.78
C PHE A 632 -16.06 -24.57 13.96
N VAL A 633 -15.67 -24.82 15.22
CA VAL A 633 -14.49 -25.63 15.56
C VAL A 633 -14.58 -27.01 14.94
N GLN A 634 -15.74 -27.65 15.06
CA GLN A 634 -15.97 -28.99 14.52
C GLN A 634 -15.86 -29.00 12.99
N ARG A 635 -16.58 -28.13 12.29
CA ARG A 635 -16.57 -28.02 10.82
C ARG A 635 -15.18 -27.67 10.29
N TYR A 636 -14.51 -26.72 10.92
CA TYR A 636 -13.17 -26.32 10.53
C TYR A 636 -12.19 -27.50 10.67
N THR A 637 -12.23 -28.20 11.80
CA THR A 637 -11.42 -29.40 12.04
C THR A 637 -11.72 -30.49 11.01
N GLU A 638 -12.99 -30.75 10.73
CA GLU A 638 -13.41 -31.73 9.72
C GLU A 638 -12.90 -31.39 8.33
N GLY A 639 -13.11 -30.13 7.90
CA GLY A 639 -12.62 -29.66 6.61
C GLY A 639 -11.10 -29.78 6.46
N LEU A 640 -10.33 -29.45 7.52
CA LEU A 640 -8.88 -29.59 7.52
C LEU A 640 -8.45 -31.07 7.43
N LYS A 641 -9.12 -31.99 8.19
CA LYS A 641 -8.85 -33.44 8.09
C LYS A 641 -9.14 -33.99 6.70
N ILE A 642 -10.27 -33.63 6.11
CA ILE A 642 -10.62 -34.02 4.72
C ILE A 642 -9.60 -33.50 3.72
N ALA A 643 -9.05 -32.29 3.92
CA ALA A 643 -7.98 -31.70 3.10
C ALA A 643 -6.64 -32.43 3.25
N GLY A 644 -6.44 -33.19 4.35
CA GLY A 644 -5.25 -34.00 4.61
C GLY A 644 -4.30 -33.45 5.69
N PHE A 645 -4.75 -32.50 6.53
CA PHE A 645 -4.00 -32.11 7.74
C PHE A 645 -4.16 -33.18 8.83
N SER A 646 -3.09 -33.45 9.53
CA SER A 646 -3.04 -34.44 10.64
C SER A 646 -2.86 -33.77 11.99
#